data_2762cccf8a8ae6405d622e628d66bd7a
#
_entry.id   2762cccf8a8ae6405d622e628d66bd7a
#
_cell.length_a   1.000
_cell.length_b   1.000
_cell.length_c   1.000
_cell.angle_alpha   90.00
_cell.angle_beta   90.00
_cell.angle_gamma   90.00
#
_symmetry.space_group_name_H-M   'P 1'
#
loop_
_entity.id
_entity.type
_entity.pdbx_description
1 polymer ?
#
loop_
_entity_poly.entity_id
_entity_poly.type
_entity_poly.pdbx_seq_one_letter_code
_entity_poly.pdbx_strand_id
1 'polypeptide(L)'
;VNQQPNIVSPKEAFKACFSAIAAYLGRPSAETVLFAGVPISETRIEPDDIRHLAERIGLEVQAFSHRDFVRGRVDLPAIVFRARQLPVALLAETGTGQYLTAPQEDGRTAIGKSELAESYISGGASFSITYANTAEEMTIGTAPRIERRHWLTGTMGAFWRTYSKVVLSAVFINLLAIASPIFTMNVYDRILPNKAISTLWVLALGIGAAIVFDLLLKTARASLIDYAGRKADLRISYLLFEKVLNSSLSARPGSTGEYANRVTQYEFVREFFTSNTISVFIDTVFVFVFLLVIYAIGGWLVIIPAVAFAIAVIVGLVTQRRIGKRVAASMNEAAQRQALLVESISTLETIKSLRAEAYLLRKWGEHSKNAANTSEKIKELSAAAGNITGAIQQLVTVALVVAGAYAFSEGQVSTGAIIGTVMLAGRAVAPLGQIAITLSRFRQAMLSLRIVNTIMSQPEDRPDTVGFVNRPIRSGAMLFKNVGFAYPGTENEVLNGLNIAIRPGERIGIIGRIGSGKTTMGRLIGRLFLPTSGELLIDGIDMRQYHPSEVRAAVGIVAQAGDLFSGTIKENLLMAAPEATDEEIIDAAKAAGVDDFVSRHPRGYDMNVGERGTNLSGGQRQAVAIARLLLTKPKIVFLDEPSGSMDLASERQLIRQLKVAFDRNTTLIVSTHRYSMLELVDRLIVIEQGRVVADGAKEQVIQALQKANA
;
A
#
# COMPACT_ATOMS: atom_id res chain seq x y z
N VAL A 1 -6.52 51.79 15.17
CA VAL A 1 -6.02 50.43 15.25
C VAL A 1 -5.78 49.97 13.80
N ASN A 2 -4.52 50.09 13.33
CA ASN A 2 -4.09 49.61 12.01
C ASN A 2 -4.16 48.07 12.02
N GLN A 3 -5.11 47.51 11.30
CA GLN A 3 -4.99 46.12 10.84
C GLN A 3 -3.99 46.12 9.69
N GLN A 4 -2.78 45.58 9.92
CA GLN A 4 -1.88 45.18 8.86
C GLN A 4 -2.60 44.11 8.02
N PRO A 5 -2.54 44.17 6.69
CA PRO A 5 -3.10 43.11 5.86
C PRO A 5 -2.37 41.80 6.19
N ASN A 6 -3.13 40.76 6.59
CA ASN A 6 -2.60 39.40 6.73
C ASN A 6 -1.91 39.02 5.43
N ILE A 7 -0.60 38.92 5.43
CA ILE A 7 0.18 38.40 4.31
C ILE A 7 -0.10 36.88 4.31
N VAL A 8 -1.06 36.47 3.48
CA VAL A 8 -1.37 35.04 3.26
C VAL A 8 -0.16 34.40 2.58
N SER A 9 0.39 33.35 3.15
CA SER A 9 1.51 32.62 2.53
C SER A 9 1.05 31.90 1.24
N PRO A 10 1.95 31.65 0.26
CA PRO A 10 1.62 30.86 -0.94
C PRO A 10 0.99 29.50 -0.62
N LYS A 11 1.42 28.88 0.45
CA LYS A 11 0.89 27.64 1.00
C LYS A 11 -0.56 27.76 1.47
N GLU A 12 -0.88 28.79 2.27
CA GLU A 12 -2.24 29.02 2.73
C GLU A 12 -3.19 29.35 1.57
N ALA A 13 -2.71 30.15 0.61
CA ALA A 13 -3.47 30.44 -0.61
C ALA A 13 -3.73 29.15 -1.42
N PHE A 14 -2.74 28.28 -1.56
CA PHE A 14 -2.91 26.99 -2.24
C PHE A 14 -3.91 26.08 -1.51
N LYS A 15 -3.82 25.97 -0.18
CA LYS A 15 -4.76 25.20 0.62
C LYS A 15 -6.19 25.71 0.43
N ALA A 16 -6.38 27.03 0.45
CA ALA A 16 -7.68 27.63 0.21
C ALA A 16 -8.20 27.35 -1.21
N CYS A 17 -7.34 27.46 -2.25
CA CYS A 17 -7.68 27.12 -3.63
C CYS A 17 -8.13 25.67 -3.78
N PHE A 18 -7.34 24.73 -3.25
CA PHE A 18 -7.64 23.31 -3.36
C PHE A 18 -8.91 22.94 -2.59
N SER A 19 -9.09 23.48 -1.38
CA SER A 19 -10.31 23.30 -0.59
C SER A 19 -11.55 23.84 -1.30
N ALA A 20 -11.44 24.99 -1.97
CA ALA A 20 -12.53 25.58 -2.74
C ALA A 20 -12.91 24.70 -3.96
N ILE A 21 -11.92 24.16 -4.68
CA ILE A 21 -12.16 23.23 -5.78
C ILE A 21 -12.79 21.93 -5.28
N ALA A 22 -12.30 21.36 -4.17
CA ALA A 22 -12.87 20.17 -3.58
C ALA A 22 -14.34 20.40 -3.20
N ALA A 23 -14.65 21.53 -2.57
CA ALA A 23 -16.02 21.92 -2.23
C ALA A 23 -16.90 22.11 -3.48
N TYR A 24 -16.38 22.77 -4.52
CA TYR A 24 -17.07 22.97 -5.79
C TYR A 24 -17.43 21.66 -6.49
N LEU A 25 -16.53 20.67 -6.41
CA LEU A 25 -16.72 19.32 -6.94
C LEU A 25 -17.46 18.37 -5.97
N GLY A 26 -18.05 18.89 -4.88
CA GLY A 26 -18.80 18.07 -3.92
C GLY A 26 -17.96 17.05 -3.14
N ARG A 27 -16.67 17.33 -2.98
CA ARG A 27 -15.74 16.51 -2.21
C ARG A 27 -15.50 17.10 -0.82
N PRO A 28 -14.99 16.29 0.17
CA PRO A 28 -14.62 16.83 1.48
C PRO A 28 -13.67 18.02 1.33
N SER A 29 -13.99 19.16 1.95
CA SER A 29 -13.25 20.42 1.83
C SER A 29 -12.53 20.85 3.10
N ALA A 30 -12.68 20.10 4.21
CA ALA A 30 -11.98 20.41 5.45
C ALA A 30 -10.46 20.21 5.29
N GLU A 31 -9.67 21.22 5.64
CA GLU A 31 -8.20 21.19 5.49
C GLU A 31 -7.56 20.02 6.21
N THR A 32 -8.03 19.70 7.42
CA THR A 32 -7.58 18.55 8.20
C THR A 32 -7.77 17.21 7.50
N VAL A 33 -8.73 17.13 6.59
CA VAL A 33 -9.02 15.93 5.79
C VAL A 33 -8.19 15.92 4.50
N LEU A 34 -8.16 17.04 3.79
CA LEU A 34 -7.48 17.16 2.50
C LEU A 34 -5.96 17.01 2.65
N PHE A 35 -5.38 17.72 3.60
CA PHE A 35 -3.92 17.86 3.74
C PHE A 35 -3.32 16.96 4.82
N ALA A 36 -4.10 16.08 5.46
CA ALA A 36 -3.61 15.19 6.51
C ALA A 36 -2.39 14.37 6.07
N GLY A 37 -1.23 14.63 6.68
CA GLY A 37 0.01 13.89 6.43
C GLY A 37 0.68 14.17 5.07
N VAL A 38 0.29 15.24 4.35
CA VAL A 38 0.97 15.70 3.14
C VAL A 38 1.74 16.98 3.48
N PRO A 39 3.08 16.97 3.52
CA PRO A 39 3.86 18.16 3.76
C PRO A 39 3.82 19.06 2.52
N ILE A 40 3.29 20.29 2.66
CA ILE A 40 3.28 21.28 1.58
C ILE A 40 4.37 22.30 1.88
N SER A 41 5.30 22.45 0.94
CA SER A 41 6.38 23.42 1.06
C SER A 41 5.84 24.85 1.07
N GLU A 42 6.42 25.72 1.90
CA GLU A 42 6.04 27.15 1.95
C GLU A 42 6.48 27.92 0.72
N THR A 43 7.55 27.46 0.07
CA THR A 43 8.18 28.20 -1.02
C THR A 43 7.86 27.65 -2.40
N ARG A 44 7.55 26.36 -2.51
CA ARG A 44 7.32 25.70 -3.80
C ARG A 44 6.34 24.54 -3.65
N ILE A 45 5.26 24.58 -4.38
CA ILE A 45 4.27 23.50 -4.49
C ILE A 45 4.69 22.63 -5.66
N GLU A 46 4.93 21.35 -5.41
CA GLU A 46 5.35 20.40 -6.44
C GLU A 46 4.14 19.80 -7.16
N PRO A 47 4.26 19.53 -8.48
CA PRO A 47 3.18 18.91 -9.26
C PRO A 47 2.69 17.59 -8.70
N ASP A 48 3.59 16.82 -8.09
CA ASP A 48 3.28 15.52 -7.53
C ASP A 48 2.45 15.64 -6.23
N ASP A 49 2.65 16.69 -5.43
CA ASP A 49 1.82 16.96 -4.25
C ASP A 49 0.37 17.21 -4.65
N ILE A 50 0.15 18.01 -5.69
CA ILE A 50 -1.20 18.32 -6.22
C ILE A 50 -1.88 17.05 -6.72
N ARG A 51 -1.12 16.21 -7.43
CA ARG A 51 -1.64 14.93 -7.94
C ARG A 51 -2.02 13.99 -6.80
N HIS A 52 -1.18 13.84 -5.80
CA HIS A 52 -1.47 13.02 -4.63
C HIS A 52 -2.69 13.49 -3.85
N LEU A 53 -2.83 14.79 -3.65
CA LEU A 53 -3.99 15.38 -2.98
C LEU A 53 -5.28 15.12 -3.76
N ALA A 54 -5.26 15.29 -5.08
CA ALA A 54 -6.41 15.08 -5.94
C ALA A 54 -6.81 13.58 -6.01
N GLU A 55 -5.83 12.69 -6.20
CA GLU A 55 -6.06 11.23 -6.23
C GLU A 55 -6.70 10.72 -4.93
N ARG A 56 -6.32 11.28 -3.76
CA ARG A 56 -6.91 10.93 -2.46
C ARG A 56 -8.41 11.16 -2.37
N ILE A 57 -8.91 12.17 -3.06
CA ILE A 57 -10.34 12.52 -3.08
C ILE A 57 -11.02 12.11 -4.40
N GLY A 58 -10.35 11.26 -5.19
CA GLY A 58 -10.89 10.70 -6.42
C GLY A 58 -11.01 11.69 -7.56
N LEU A 59 -10.08 12.64 -7.63
CA LEU A 59 -9.97 13.61 -8.71
C LEU A 59 -8.73 13.32 -9.56
N GLU A 60 -8.74 13.75 -10.81
CA GLU A 60 -7.63 13.68 -11.75
C GLU A 60 -7.05 15.06 -12.00
N VAL A 61 -5.73 15.14 -12.13
CA VAL A 61 -4.99 16.38 -12.34
C VAL A 61 -4.35 16.35 -13.71
N GLN A 62 -4.64 17.34 -14.51
CA GLN A 62 -4.03 17.55 -15.82
C GLN A 62 -3.29 18.90 -15.88
N ALA A 63 -1.99 18.84 -16.15
CA ALA A 63 -1.20 20.05 -16.33
C ALA A 63 -1.53 20.73 -17.67
N PHE A 64 -1.62 22.05 -17.68
CA PHE A 64 -1.82 22.83 -18.90
C PHE A 64 -0.83 23.99 -18.99
N SER A 65 -0.55 24.44 -20.21
CA SER A 65 0.37 25.53 -20.50
C SER A 65 -0.35 26.88 -20.65
N HIS A 66 0.41 27.98 -20.56
CA HIS A 66 -0.10 29.31 -20.88
C HIS A 66 -0.77 29.39 -22.25
N ARG A 67 -0.23 28.68 -23.26
CA ARG A 67 -0.81 28.66 -24.63
C ARG A 67 -2.17 27.98 -24.65
N ASP A 68 -2.35 26.94 -23.85
CA ASP A 68 -3.63 26.23 -23.75
C ASP A 68 -4.67 27.09 -23.05
N PHE A 69 -4.26 27.81 -21.99
CA PHE A 69 -5.10 28.77 -21.30
C PHE A 69 -5.60 29.89 -22.20
N VAL A 70 -4.70 30.56 -22.93
CA VAL A 70 -5.05 31.64 -23.86
C VAL A 70 -6.00 31.15 -24.96
N ARG A 71 -5.81 29.91 -25.44
CA ARG A 71 -6.67 29.28 -26.47
C ARG A 71 -8.01 28.76 -25.94
N GLY A 72 -8.27 28.87 -24.64
CA GLY A 72 -9.50 28.38 -24.02
C GLY A 72 -9.62 26.83 -24.01
N ARG A 73 -8.49 26.13 -24.01
CA ARG A 73 -8.42 24.67 -23.97
C ARG A 73 -8.07 24.16 -22.57
N VAL A 74 -8.75 24.70 -21.57
CA VAL A 74 -8.52 24.32 -20.16
C VAL A 74 -9.83 23.88 -19.56
N ASP A 75 -9.84 22.69 -19.01
CA ASP A 75 -10.98 22.16 -18.28
C ASP A 75 -11.03 22.81 -16.88
N LEU A 76 -12.22 23.24 -16.48
CA LEU A 76 -12.47 23.83 -15.16
C LEU A 76 -13.13 22.79 -14.23
N PRO A 77 -12.87 22.88 -12.93
CA PRO A 77 -12.07 23.87 -12.22
C PRO A 77 -10.56 23.67 -12.36
N ALA A 78 -9.78 24.73 -12.18
CA ALA A 78 -8.34 24.73 -12.34
C ALA A 78 -7.63 25.62 -11.31
N ILE A 79 -6.35 25.30 -10.98
CA ILE A 79 -5.47 26.18 -10.21
C ILE A 79 -4.46 26.83 -11.14
N VAL A 80 -4.38 28.14 -11.09
CA VAL A 80 -3.42 28.92 -11.85
C VAL A 80 -2.38 29.51 -10.91
N PHE A 81 -1.11 29.29 -11.22
CA PHE A 81 0.04 29.89 -10.53
C PHE A 81 0.48 31.12 -11.28
N ARG A 82 0.54 32.27 -10.59
CA ARG A 82 0.84 33.58 -11.16
C ARG A 82 2.21 34.09 -10.73
N ALA A 83 2.88 34.83 -11.62
CA ALA A 83 4.18 35.42 -11.30
C ALA A 83 4.03 36.50 -10.21
N ARG A 84 4.79 36.35 -9.10
CA ARG A 84 4.79 37.28 -7.95
C ARG A 84 3.43 37.50 -7.27
N GLN A 85 2.46 36.63 -7.52
CA GLN A 85 1.12 36.66 -6.92
C GLN A 85 0.75 35.28 -6.38
N LEU A 86 -0.25 35.23 -5.50
CA LEU A 86 -0.74 34.01 -4.93
C LEU A 86 -1.46 33.13 -5.97
N PRO A 87 -1.44 31.80 -5.82
CA PRO A 87 -2.23 30.91 -6.67
C PRO A 87 -3.73 31.21 -6.53
N VAL A 88 -4.48 31.01 -7.62
CA VAL A 88 -5.92 31.22 -7.65
C VAL A 88 -6.62 30.02 -8.25
N ALA A 89 -7.72 29.61 -7.64
CA ALA A 89 -8.61 28.61 -8.20
C ALA A 89 -9.63 29.26 -9.11
N LEU A 90 -9.75 28.74 -10.32
CA LEU A 90 -10.77 29.08 -11.31
C LEU A 90 -11.86 28.03 -11.21
N LEU A 91 -13.08 28.39 -10.81
CA LEU A 91 -14.16 27.44 -10.60
C LEU A 91 -15.05 27.27 -11.83
N ALA A 92 -15.47 28.35 -12.44
CA ALA A 92 -16.32 28.36 -13.63
C ALA A 92 -16.09 29.61 -14.47
N GLU A 93 -16.40 29.55 -15.78
CA GLU A 93 -16.41 30.71 -16.67
C GLU A 93 -17.81 31.32 -16.66
N THR A 94 -17.89 32.65 -16.45
CA THR A 94 -19.14 33.40 -16.51
C THR A 94 -19.45 33.77 -17.95
N GLY A 95 -20.71 33.95 -18.28
CA GLY A 95 -21.14 34.33 -19.63
C GLY A 95 -20.55 35.68 -20.17
N THR A 96 -19.81 36.42 -19.33
CA THR A 96 -19.11 37.68 -19.66
C THR A 96 -17.62 37.46 -19.94
N GLY A 97 -17.12 36.23 -20.03
CA GLY A 97 -15.69 35.92 -20.25
C GLY A 97 -14.80 36.18 -19.03
N GLN A 98 -15.37 36.19 -17.85
CA GLN A 98 -14.66 36.28 -16.58
C GLN A 98 -14.67 34.92 -15.92
N TYR A 99 -13.65 34.59 -15.08
CA TYR A 99 -13.59 33.39 -14.30
C TYR A 99 -13.99 33.65 -12.86
N LEU A 100 -14.89 32.81 -12.33
CA LEU A 100 -15.21 32.77 -10.89
C LEU A 100 -14.00 32.24 -10.11
N THR A 101 -13.53 33.01 -9.12
CA THR A 101 -12.28 32.69 -8.41
C THR A 101 -12.48 32.44 -6.93
N ALA A 102 -11.60 31.66 -6.36
CA ALA A 102 -11.48 31.43 -4.92
C ALA A 102 -9.98 31.28 -4.54
N PRO A 103 -9.49 31.80 -3.39
CA PRO A 103 -10.21 32.70 -2.49
C PRO A 103 -10.52 34.05 -3.15
N GLN A 104 -11.42 34.82 -2.58
CA GLN A 104 -11.74 36.16 -3.06
C GLN A 104 -10.51 37.08 -2.93
N GLU A 105 -10.06 37.63 -4.02
CA GLU A 105 -8.94 38.56 -4.05
C GLU A 105 -9.49 39.99 -4.05
N ASP A 106 -9.11 40.82 -3.11
CA ASP A 106 -9.59 42.21 -2.95
C ASP A 106 -11.12 42.36 -2.95
N GLY A 107 -11.85 41.35 -2.46
CA GLY A 107 -13.31 41.34 -2.46
C GLY A 107 -13.94 41.05 -3.83
N ARG A 108 -13.16 40.72 -4.86
CA ARG A 108 -13.65 40.34 -6.19
C ARG A 108 -13.89 38.84 -6.26
N THR A 109 -15.03 38.45 -6.77
CA THR A 109 -15.43 37.06 -6.98
C THR A 109 -15.14 36.55 -8.39
N ALA A 110 -14.70 37.43 -9.30
CA ALA A 110 -14.41 37.11 -10.69
C ALA A 110 -13.23 37.94 -11.23
N ILE A 111 -12.39 37.32 -12.03
CA ILE A 111 -11.21 37.92 -12.67
C ILE A 111 -11.33 37.76 -14.18
N GLY A 112 -10.95 38.82 -14.95
CA GLY A 112 -10.97 38.79 -16.40
C GLY A 112 -9.89 37.90 -17.00
N LYS A 113 -10.18 37.25 -18.13
CA LYS A 113 -9.26 36.37 -18.84
C LYS A 113 -7.95 37.08 -19.25
N SER A 114 -8.00 38.35 -19.68
CA SER A 114 -6.83 39.14 -20.04
C SER A 114 -5.92 39.43 -18.85
N GLU A 115 -6.48 39.78 -17.70
CA GLU A 115 -5.74 40.04 -16.45
C GLU A 115 -5.02 38.79 -15.94
N LEU A 116 -5.67 37.63 -16.02
CA LEU A 116 -5.05 36.35 -15.68
C LEU A 116 -3.94 35.98 -16.67
N ALA A 117 -4.12 36.20 -17.96
CA ALA A 117 -3.13 35.89 -18.98
C ALA A 117 -1.84 36.70 -18.83
N GLU A 118 -1.94 37.98 -18.44
CA GLU A 118 -0.77 38.86 -18.21
C GLU A 118 0.01 38.48 -16.94
N SER A 119 -0.68 37.99 -15.90
CA SER A 119 -0.06 37.62 -14.64
C SER A 119 0.43 36.13 -14.59
N TYR A 120 0.18 35.36 -15.65
CA TYR A 120 0.51 33.96 -15.73
C TYR A 120 2.02 33.71 -15.70
N ILE A 121 2.48 32.71 -14.90
CA ILE A 121 3.89 32.35 -14.84
C ILE A 121 4.30 31.64 -16.14
N SER A 122 5.15 32.31 -16.94
CA SER A 122 5.77 31.67 -18.09
C SER A 122 6.80 30.60 -17.59
N GLY A 123 6.45 29.33 -17.73
CA GLY A 123 7.29 28.21 -17.29
C GLY A 123 6.80 27.45 -16.05
N GLY A 124 5.75 27.94 -15.36
CA GLY A 124 5.06 27.17 -14.30
C GLY A 124 3.95 26.30 -14.91
N ALA A 125 3.80 25.08 -14.42
CA ALA A 125 2.65 24.25 -14.75
C ALA A 125 1.45 24.67 -13.90
N SER A 126 0.33 25.03 -14.55
CA SER A 126 -0.98 25.17 -13.91
C SER A 126 -1.79 23.89 -14.12
N PHE A 127 -2.78 23.62 -13.27
CA PHE A 127 -3.40 22.31 -13.19
C PHE A 127 -4.92 22.42 -13.25
N SER A 128 -5.54 21.71 -14.20
CA SER A 128 -6.97 21.38 -14.19
C SER A 128 -7.21 20.22 -13.25
N ILE A 129 -8.26 20.30 -12.44
CA ILE A 129 -8.64 19.29 -11.46
C ILE A 129 -10.06 18.87 -11.78
N THR A 130 -10.23 17.70 -12.34
CA THR A 130 -11.50 17.18 -12.81
C THR A 130 -11.81 15.82 -12.18
N TYR A 131 -13.01 15.31 -12.39
CA TYR A 131 -13.32 13.94 -12.03
C TYR A 131 -12.47 12.97 -12.88
N ALA A 132 -11.94 11.93 -12.27
CA ALA A 132 -11.31 10.84 -13.00
C ALA A 132 -12.32 10.29 -14.03
N ASN A 133 -11.97 10.36 -15.33
CA ASN A 133 -12.85 10.03 -16.44
C ASN A 133 -13.36 8.59 -16.36
N THR A 134 -14.53 8.39 -15.78
CA THR A 134 -15.43 7.28 -16.07
C THR A 134 -16.62 7.88 -16.74
N ALA A 135 -16.68 7.70 -18.07
CA ALA A 135 -17.84 8.10 -18.88
C ALA A 135 -19.07 7.32 -18.43
N GLU A 136 -19.83 7.89 -17.51
CA GLU A 136 -21.23 7.55 -17.28
C GLU A 136 -21.92 8.72 -16.55
N GLU A 137 -23.11 9.03 -17.04
CA GLU A 137 -23.96 10.18 -16.81
C GLU A 137 -24.12 10.61 -15.33
N MET A 138 -23.88 11.91 -15.09
CA MET A 138 -24.21 12.59 -13.83
C MET A 138 -25.72 12.70 -13.66
N THR A 139 -26.27 11.93 -12.76
CA THR A 139 -27.57 12.24 -12.14
C THR A 139 -27.31 13.06 -10.88
N ILE A 140 -27.87 14.28 -10.85
CA ILE A 140 -27.76 15.24 -9.75
C ILE A 140 -28.25 14.57 -8.46
N GLY A 141 -27.35 14.38 -7.48
CA GLY A 141 -27.72 13.96 -6.11
C GLY A 141 -27.02 12.75 -5.51
N THR A 142 -26.24 11.98 -6.28
CA THR A 142 -25.45 10.88 -5.73
C THR A 142 -23.99 11.07 -6.09
N ALA A 143 -23.12 11.17 -5.10
CA ALA A 143 -21.69 11.15 -5.35
C ALA A 143 -21.35 9.94 -6.23
N PRO A 144 -20.60 10.10 -7.34
CA PRO A 144 -20.27 9.00 -8.21
C PRO A 144 -19.55 7.94 -7.38
N ARG A 145 -20.15 6.75 -7.26
CA ARG A 145 -19.46 5.57 -6.79
C ARG A 145 -18.29 5.36 -7.76
N ILE A 146 -17.10 5.67 -7.33
CA ILE A 146 -15.89 5.18 -8.02
C ILE A 146 -15.96 3.68 -7.81
N GLU A 147 -16.42 2.93 -8.82
CA GLU A 147 -16.15 1.50 -8.88
C GLU A 147 -14.63 1.38 -8.92
N ARG A 148 -14.05 1.16 -7.76
CA ARG A 148 -12.62 0.83 -7.67
C ARG A 148 -12.46 -0.45 -8.48
N ARG A 149 -11.99 -0.32 -9.74
CA ARG A 149 -11.55 -1.47 -10.52
C ARG A 149 -10.67 -2.31 -9.59
N HIS A 150 -10.93 -3.61 -9.56
CA HIS A 150 -10.16 -4.52 -8.72
C HIS A 150 -8.66 -4.17 -8.83
N TRP A 151 -7.97 -3.98 -7.70
CA TRP A 151 -6.60 -3.47 -7.60
C TRP A 151 -5.63 -4.11 -8.62
N LEU A 152 -5.78 -5.43 -8.88
CA LEU A 152 -4.95 -6.15 -9.84
C LEU A 152 -5.43 -5.91 -11.27
N THR A 153 -6.72 -6.12 -11.58
CA THR A 153 -7.24 -5.99 -12.96
C THR A 153 -7.20 -4.56 -13.45
N GLY A 154 -7.40 -3.58 -12.58
CA GLY A 154 -7.25 -2.16 -12.90
C GLY A 154 -5.81 -1.81 -13.26
N THR A 155 -4.84 -2.31 -12.49
CA THR A 155 -3.41 -2.10 -12.76
C THR A 155 -2.97 -2.82 -14.03
N MET A 156 -3.33 -4.11 -14.20
CA MET A 156 -2.99 -4.86 -15.41
C MET A 156 -3.64 -4.29 -16.67
N GLY A 157 -4.90 -3.85 -16.56
CA GLY A 157 -5.64 -3.22 -17.66
C GLY A 157 -4.99 -1.93 -18.16
N ALA A 158 -4.33 -1.16 -17.29
CA ALA A 158 -3.58 0.03 -17.68
C ALA A 158 -2.41 -0.26 -18.64
N PHE A 159 -1.86 -1.50 -18.59
CA PHE A 159 -0.72 -1.91 -19.43
C PHE A 159 -1.13 -2.81 -20.60
N TRP A 160 -2.41 -2.92 -20.94
CA TRP A 160 -2.91 -3.81 -22.00
C TRP A 160 -2.20 -3.57 -23.36
N ARG A 161 -1.89 -2.29 -23.70
CA ARG A 161 -1.16 -1.94 -24.91
C ARG A 161 0.28 -2.48 -24.93
N THR A 162 0.93 -2.55 -23.77
CA THR A 162 2.29 -3.14 -23.66
C THR A 162 2.20 -4.66 -23.78
N TYR A 163 1.25 -5.30 -23.11
CA TYR A 163 1.04 -6.73 -23.23
C TYR A 163 0.62 -7.16 -24.63
N SER A 164 -0.18 -6.37 -25.36
CA SER A 164 -0.51 -6.66 -26.76
C SER A 164 0.72 -6.65 -27.67
N LYS A 165 1.70 -5.75 -27.45
CA LYS A 165 2.98 -5.76 -28.14
C LYS A 165 3.81 -7.01 -27.81
N VAL A 166 3.78 -7.46 -26.54
CA VAL A 166 4.44 -8.72 -26.12
C VAL A 166 3.82 -9.91 -26.84
N VAL A 167 2.50 -9.99 -26.91
CA VAL A 167 1.77 -11.05 -27.65
C VAL A 167 2.15 -11.01 -29.13
N LEU A 168 2.13 -9.85 -29.74
CA LEU A 168 2.49 -9.66 -31.15
C LEU A 168 3.94 -10.10 -31.42
N SER A 169 4.88 -9.69 -30.57
CA SER A 169 6.28 -10.14 -30.66
C SER A 169 6.40 -11.66 -30.56
N ALA A 170 5.65 -12.29 -29.64
CA ALA A 170 5.67 -13.74 -29.48
C ALA A 170 5.10 -14.48 -30.72
N VAL A 171 4.07 -13.91 -31.37
CA VAL A 171 3.53 -14.44 -32.63
C VAL A 171 4.62 -14.43 -33.71
N PHE A 172 5.30 -13.29 -33.90
CA PHE A 172 6.38 -13.20 -34.90
C PHE A 172 7.57 -14.12 -34.58
N ILE A 173 7.99 -14.21 -33.30
CA ILE A 173 9.05 -15.14 -32.88
C ILE A 173 8.69 -16.58 -33.22
N ASN A 174 7.47 -17.02 -32.97
CA ASN A 174 7.02 -18.37 -33.25
C ASN A 174 6.87 -18.63 -34.78
N LEU A 175 6.48 -17.63 -35.57
CA LEU A 175 6.47 -17.73 -37.02
C LEU A 175 7.87 -17.82 -37.59
N LEU A 176 8.82 -16.98 -37.13
CA LEU A 176 10.23 -17.04 -37.55
C LEU A 176 10.87 -18.38 -37.15
N ALA A 177 10.41 -19.01 -36.07
CA ALA A 177 10.89 -20.32 -35.65
C ALA A 177 10.63 -21.43 -36.66
N ILE A 178 9.63 -21.27 -37.56
CA ILE A 178 9.32 -22.20 -38.64
C ILE A 178 10.34 -22.09 -39.80
N ALA A 179 10.99 -20.94 -39.95
CA ALA A 179 11.89 -20.67 -41.07
C ALA A 179 13.09 -21.64 -41.10
N SER A 180 13.69 -21.99 -39.94
CA SER A 180 14.84 -22.90 -39.88
C SER A 180 14.51 -24.34 -40.31
N PRO A 181 13.43 -24.99 -39.85
CA PRO A 181 13.00 -26.29 -40.41
C PRO A 181 12.72 -26.27 -41.92
N ILE A 182 12.04 -25.23 -42.42
CA ILE A 182 11.75 -25.09 -43.85
C ILE A 182 13.04 -24.90 -44.66
N PHE A 183 13.99 -24.10 -44.17
CA PHE A 183 15.31 -23.95 -44.79
C PHE A 183 15.99 -25.30 -44.89
N THR A 184 16.10 -26.05 -43.81
CA THR A 184 16.76 -27.36 -43.77
C THR A 184 16.07 -28.34 -44.74
N MET A 185 14.74 -28.39 -44.76
CA MET A 185 13.95 -29.19 -45.68
C MET A 185 14.34 -28.89 -47.15
N ASN A 186 14.35 -27.60 -47.53
CA ASN A 186 14.71 -27.22 -48.91
C ASN A 186 16.16 -27.54 -49.29
N VAL A 187 17.07 -27.45 -48.29
CA VAL A 187 18.48 -27.84 -48.54
C VAL A 187 18.58 -29.33 -48.94
N TYR A 188 17.91 -30.21 -48.16
CA TYR A 188 17.98 -31.65 -48.44
C TYR A 188 17.17 -32.09 -49.67
N ASP A 189 16.01 -31.46 -49.95
CA ASP A 189 15.14 -31.88 -51.04
C ASP A 189 15.47 -31.26 -52.38
N ARG A 190 16.04 -30.04 -52.41
CA ARG A 190 16.24 -29.31 -53.67
C ARG A 190 17.70 -28.94 -53.93
N ILE A 191 18.41 -28.47 -52.93
CA ILE A 191 19.73 -27.89 -53.13
C ILE A 191 20.78 -28.98 -53.27
N LEU A 192 20.81 -29.95 -52.35
CA LEU A 192 21.79 -31.06 -52.40
C LEU A 192 21.64 -31.92 -53.63
N PRO A 193 20.46 -32.41 -54.05
CA PRO A 193 20.32 -33.21 -55.23
C PRO A 193 20.69 -32.46 -56.50
N ASN A 194 20.36 -31.19 -56.64
CA ASN A 194 20.57 -30.36 -57.82
C ASN A 194 21.88 -29.56 -57.78
N LYS A 195 22.71 -29.70 -56.76
CA LYS A 195 23.98 -28.96 -56.58
C LYS A 195 23.83 -27.43 -56.73
N ALA A 196 22.67 -26.88 -56.35
CA ALA A 196 22.27 -25.47 -56.51
C ALA A 196 22.90 -24.55 -55.44
N ILE A 197 24.22 -24.37 -55.48
CA ILE A 197 25.00 -23.63 -54.47
C ILE A 197 24.62 -22.15 -54.43
N SER A 198 24.27 -21.55 -55.57
CA SER A 198 23.80 -20.13 -55.59
C SER A 198 22.50 -19.94 -54.77
N THR A 199 21.53 -20.85 -54.89
CA THR A 199 20.30 -20.87 -54.15
C THR A 199 20.55 -21.11 -52.65
N LEU A 200 21.55 -21.93 -52.28
CA LEU A 200 21.96 -22.16 -50.90
C LEU A 200 22.34 -20.84 -50.21
N TRP A 201 23.19 -20.03 -50.85
CA TRP A 201 23.62 -18.76 -50.26
C TRP A 201 22.48 -17.75 -50.11
N VAL A 202 21.55 -17.68 -51.07
CA VAL A 202 20.36 -16.79 -50.95
C VAL A 202 19.50 -17.22 -49.77
N LEU A 203 19.22 -18.51 -49.62
CA LEU A 203 18.45 -19.03 -48.50
C LEU A 203 19.20 -18.91 -47.18
N ALA A 204 20.52 -19.10 -47.17
CA ALA A 204 21.34 -18.92 -45.97
C ALA A 204 21.36 -17.47 -45.48
N LEU A 205 21.41 -16.49 -46.39
CA LEU A 205 21.28 -15.08 -46.06
C LEU A 205 19.88 -14.75 -45.53
N GLY A 206 18.83 -15.32 -46.12
CA GLY A 206 17.45 -15.15 -45.65
C GLY A 206 17.22 -15.70 -44.23
N ILE A 207 17.71 -16.92 -43.95
CA ILE A 207 17.60 -17.49 -42.62
C ILE A 207 18.49 -16.75 -41.62
N GLY A 208 19.67 -16.27 -42.01
CA GLY A 208 20.53 -15.42 -41.20
C GLY A 208 19.83 -14.14 -40.78
N ALA A 209 19.15 -13.47 -41.71
CA ALA A 209 18.32 -12.30 -41.41
C ALA A 209 17.15 -12.65 -40.43
N ALA A 210 16.47 -13.79 -40.69
CA ALA A 210 15.39 -14.26 -39.80
C ALA A 210 15.88 -14.51 -38.36
N ILE A 211 17.09 -15.09 -38.19
CA ILE A 211 17.70 -15.31 -36.85
C ILE A 211 18.03 -13.99 -36.16
N VAL A 212 18.55 -12.99 -36.89
CA VAL A 212 18.81 -11.66 -36.36
C VAL A 212 17.51 -11.00 -35.91
N PHE A 213 16.46 -11.06 -36.73
CA PHE A 213 15.13 -10.54 -36.33
C PHE A 213 14.55 -11.28 -35.14
N ASP A 214 14.68 -12.60 -35.06
CA ASP A 214 14.25 -13.40 -33.90
C ASP A 214 14.95 -12.93 -32.60
N LEU A 215 16.28 -12.71 -32.68
CA LEU A 215 17.07 -12.19 -31.55
C LEU A 215 16.59 -10.80 -31.13
N LEU A 216 16.39 -9.88 -32.07
CA LEU A 216 15.91 -8.52 -31.79
C LEU A 216 14.52 -8.54 -31.15
N LEU A 217 13.61 -9.37 -31.69
CA LEU A 217 12.25 -9.50 -31.14
C LEU A 217 12.24 -10.11 -29.72
N LYS A 218 13.08 -11.12 -29.47
CA LYS A 218 13.23 -11.72 -28.13
C LYS A 218 13.75 -10.71 -27.12
N THR A 219 14.76 -9.92 -27.51
CA THR A 219 15.32 -8.86 -26.65
C THR A 219 14.30 -7.75 -26.40
N ALA A 220 13.60 -7.29 -27.43
CA ALA A 220 12.55 -6.30 -27.31
C ALA A 220 11.38 -6.80 -26.43
N ARG A 221 10.96 -8.07 -26.62
CA ARG A 221 9.92 -8.70 -25.78
C ARG A 221 10.32 -8.73 -24.32
N ALA A 222 11.56 -9.14 -24.00
CA ALA A 222 12.05 -9.15 -22.62
C ALA A 222 12.00 -7.76 -22.01
N SER A 223 12.53 -6.74 -22.71
CA SER A 223 12.49 -5.34 -22.24
C SER A 223 11.08 -4.81 -22.02
N LEU A 224 10.12 -5.18 -22.88
CA LEU A 224 8.71 -4.77 -22.73
C LEU A 224 8.05 -5.40 -21.49
N ILE A 225 8.33 -6.69 -21.23
CA ILE A 225 7.84 -7.40 -20.04
C ILE A 225 8.42 -6.76 -18.78
N ASP A 226 9.72 -6.51 -18.75
CA ASP A 226 10.40 -5.89 -17.61
C ASP A 226 9.91 -4.47 -17.35
N TYR A 227 9.68 -3.67 -18.40
CA TYR A 227 9.13 -2.33 -18.28
C TYR A 227 7.70 -2.33 -17.69
N ALA A 228 6.82 -3.16 -18.24
CA ALA A 228 5.45 -3.28 -17.73
C ALA A 228 5.44 -3.81 -16.29
N GLY A 229 6.28 -4.80 -16.03
CA GLY A 229 6.46 -5.41 -14.71
C GLY A 229 6.89 -4.41 -13.65
N ARG A 230 7.93 -3.63 -13.91
CA ARG A 230 8.42 -2.61 -12.98
C ARG A 230 7.36 -1.54 -12.66
N LYS A 231 6.64 -1.05 -13.68
CA LYS A 231 5.58 -0.05 -13.45
C LYS A 231 4.38 -0.63 -12.68
N ALA A 232 4.00 -1.86 -13.00
CA ALA A 232 2.93 -2.54 -12.28
C ALA A 232 3.33 -2.80 -10.81
N ASP A 233 4.57 -3.18 -10.56
CA ASP A 233 5.13 -3.43 -9.23
C ASP A 233 5.07 -2.18 -8.35
N LEU A 234 5.59 -1.05 -8.84
CA LEU A 234 5.55 0.21 -8.10
C LEU A 234 4.12 0.60 -7.72
N ARG A 235 3.17 0.47 -8.66
CA ARG A 235 1.77 0.80 -8.41
C ARG A 235 1.11 -0.16 -7.41
N ILE A 236 1.33 -1.46 -7.55
CA ILE A 236 0.75 -2.47 -6.64
C ILE A 236 1.34 -2.33 -5.23
N SER A 237 2.66 -2.16 -5.12
CA SER A 237 3.34 -1.95 -3.85
C SER A 237 2.80 -0.72 -3.11
N TYR A 238 2.63 0.39 -3.83
CA TYR A 238 2.04 1.61 -3.27
C TYR A 238 0.61 1.39 -2.78
N LEU A 239 -0.28 0.84 -3.64
CA LEU A 239 -1.68 0.57 -3.28
C LEU A 239 -1.81 -0.39 -2.08
N LEU A 240 -0.94 -1.40 -2.02
CA LEU A 240 -0.95 -2.36 -0.92
C LEU A 240 -0.48 -1.71 0.38
N PHE A 241 0.58 -0.90 0.34
CA PHE A 241 1.08 -0.19 1.51
C PHE A 241 0.09 0.86 2.00
N GLU A 242 -0.52 1.62 1.08
CA GLU A 242 -1.62 2.53 1.38
C GLU A 242 -2.78 1.81 2.06
N LYS A 243 -3.18 0.64 1.54
CA LYS A 243 -4.24 -0.18 2.15
C LYS A 243 -3.89 -0.62 3.57
N VAL A 244 -2.63 -1.04 3.80
CA VAL A 244 -2.15 -1.42 5.14
C VAL A 244 -2.25 -0.25 6.12
N LEU A 245 -1.85 0.96 5.70
CA LEU A 245 -1.91 2.17 6.53
C LEU A 245 -3.35 2.62 6.81
N ASN A 246 -4.24 2.49 5.82
CA ASN A 246 -5.63 2.90 5.93
C ASN A 246 -6.56 1.83 6.53
N SER A 247 -6.07 0.60 6.74
CA SER A 247 -6.88 -0.47 7.34
C SER A 247 -7.20 -0.17 8.81
N SER A 248 -8.43 -0.48 9.21
CA SER A 248 -8.87 -0.33 10.60
C SER A 248 -8.05 -1.22 11.53
N LEU A 249 -7.68 -0.71 12.70
CA LEU A 249 -6.98 -1.48 13.73
C LEU A 249 -7.79 -2.70 14.20
N SER A 250 -9.11 -2.67 14.09
CA SER A 250 -10.00 -3.79 14.41
C SER A 250 -9.83 -4.98 13.46
N ALA A 251 -9.35 -4.74 12.24
CA ALA A 251 -9.13 -5.78 11.23
C ALA A 251 -7.71 -6.36 11.24
N ARG A 252 -6.83 -5.83 12.09
CA ARG A 252 -5.41 -6.24 12.13
C ARG A 252 -5.28 -7.67 12.72
N PRO A 253 -4.54 -8.59 12.06
CA PRO A 253 -4.21 -9.88 12.63
C PRO A 253 -3.37 -9.75 13.91
N GLY A 254 -3.47 -10.73 14.81
CA GLY A 254 -2.79 -10.70 16.10
C GLY A 254 -1.26 -10.66 16.04
N SER A 255 -0.64 -11.24 15.00
CA SER A 255 0.83 -11.27 14.84
C SER A 255 1.32 -10.28 13.78
N THR A 256 2.23 -9.38 14.18
CA THR A 256 2.86 -8.42 13.26
C THR A 256 3.71 -9.13 12.20
N GLY A 257 4.44 -10.18 12.59
CA GLY A 257 5.26 -10.95 11.66
C GLY A 257 4.42 -11.72 10.62
N GLU A 258 3.28 -12.28 11.04
CA GLU A 258 2.34 -12.91 10.13
C GLU A 258 1.75 -11.89 9.14
N TYR A 259 1.34 -10.73 9.64
CA TYR A 259 0.79 -9.69 8.78
C TYR A 259 1.81 -9.17 7.76
N ALA A 260 3.05 -8.91 8.19
CA ALA A 260 4.14 -8.53 7.29
C ALA A 260 4.38 -9.60 6.21
N ASN A 261 4.40 -10.89 6.59
CA ASN A 261 4.53 -11.98 5.64
C ASN A 261 3.36 -12.04 4.63
N ARG A 262 2.13 -11.82 5.10
CA ARG A 262 0.95 -11.76 4.20
C ARG A 262 1.07 -10.62 3.19
N VAL A 263 1.62 -9.48 3.60
CA VAL A 263 1.87 -8.33 2.70
C VAL A 263 2.90 -8.71 1.65
N THR A 264 4.01 -9.35 2.00
CA THR A 264 5.06 -9.74 1.04
C THR A 264 4.61 -10.80 0.03
N GLN A 265 3.49 -11.51 0.28
CA GLN A 265 2.93 -12.47 -0.67
C GLN A 265 2.58 -11.86 -2.04
N TYR A 266 2.41 -10.53 -2.13
CA TYR A 266 2.17 -9.88 -3.42
C TYR A 266 3.30 -10.10 -4.43
N GLU A 267 4.52 -10.36 -3.97
CA GLU A 267 5.68 -10.62 -4.82
C GLU A 267 5.48 -11.83 -5.73
N PHE A 268 4.82 -12.89 -5.24
CA PHE A 268 4.50 -14.06 -6.07
C PHE A 268 3.46 -13.75 -7.15
N VAL A 269 2.51 -12.85 -6.85
CA VAL A 269 1.53 -12.36 -7.83
C VAL A 269 2.26 -11.54 -8.88
N ARG A 270 3.13 -10.61 -8.46
CA ARG A 270 3.97 -9.81 -9.35
C ARG A 270 4.81 -10.70 -10.25
N GLU A 271 5.60 -11.62 -9.65
CA GLU A 271 6.52 -12.50 -10.39
C GLU A 271 5.79 -13.29 -11.47
N PHE A 272 4.58 -13.75 -11.21
CA PHE A 272 3.78 -14.45 -12.21
C PHE A 272 3.49 -13.58 -13.43
N PHE A 273 3.10 -12.31 -13.25
CA PHE A 273 2.76 -11.41 -14.34
C PHE A 273 3.98 -10.73 -15.00
N THR A 274 5.11 -10.65 -14.32
CA THR A 274 6.35 -10.05 -14.83
C THR A 274 7.33 -11.08 -15.38
N SER A 275 7.09 -12.37 -15.10
CA SER A 275 7.95 -13.45 -15.56
C SER A 275 7.61 -13.88 -17.01
N ASN A 276 8.46 -14.73 -17.53
CA ASN A 276 8.28 -15.33 -18.87
C ASN A 276 7.02 -16.24 -18.99
N THR A 277 6.18 -16.29 -17.97
CA THR A 277 4.95 -17.12 -17.89
C THR A 277 3.99 -16.81 -19.03
N ILE A 278 3.80 -15.52 -19.35
CA ILE A 278 2.94 -15.08 -20.46
C ILE A 278 3.49 -15.63 -21.79
N SER A 279 4.81 -15.62 -21.97
CA SER A 279 5.43 -16.16 -23.17
C SER A 279 5.21 -17.67 -23.29
N VAL A 280 5.41 -18.43 -22.21
CA VAL A 280 5.17 -19.90 -22.19
C VAL A 280 3.71 -20.23 -22.54
N PHE A 281 2.76 -19.42 -22.07
CA PHE A 281 1.35 -19.60 -22.41
C PHE A 281 1.10 -19.42 -23.91
N ILE A 282 1.66 -18.36 -24.53
CA ILE A 282 1.55 -18.10 -25.95
C ILE A 282 2.24 -19.20 -26.74
N ASP A 283 3.46 -19.59 -26.36
CA ASP A 283 4.22 -20.65 -27.00
C ASP A 283 3.47 -22.00 -26.98
N THR A 284 2.73 -22.27 -25.90
CA THR A 284 1.86 -23.46 -25.79
C THR A 284 0.70 -23.42 -26.79
N VAL A 285 0.10 -22.24 -27.04
CA VAL A 285 -0.93 -22.09 -28.07
C VAL A 285 -0.36 -22.31 -29.45
N PHE A 286 0.88 -21.89 -29.72
CA PHE A 286 1.57 -22.09 -30.99
C PHE A 286 1.91 -23.55 -31.30
N VAL A 287 1.87 -24.46 -30.34
CA VAL A 287 2.02 -25.90 -30.58
C VAL A 287 1.02 -26.37 -31.62
N PHE A 288 -0.23 -25.89 -31.61
CA PHE A 288 -1.24 -26.23 -32.60
C PHE A 288 -0.85 -25.77 -34.01
N VAL A 289 -0.20 -24.62 -34.14
CA VAL A 289 0.33 -24.11 -35.42
C VAL A 289 1.47 -25.00 -35.91
N PHE A 290 2.40 -25.38 -35.02
CA PHE A 290 3.46 -26.32 -35.38
C PHE A 290 2.91 -27.68 -35.82
N LEU A 291 1.91 -28.24 -35.13
CA LEU A 291 1.27 -29.48 -35.53
C LEU A 291 0.57 -29.34 -36.91
N LEU A 292 -0.05 -28.21 -37.22
CA LEU A 292 -0.66 -27.94 -38.51
C LEU A 292 0.40 -27.89 -39.62
N VAL A 293 1.56 -27.24 -39.36
CA VAL A 293 2.67 -27.20 -40.32
C VAL A 293 3.27 -28.60 -40.52
N ILE A 294 3.40 -29.39 -39.44
CA ILE A 294 3.85 -30.79 -39.53
C ILE A 294 2.89 -31.62 -40.40
N TYR A 295 1.58 -31.43 -40.23
CA TYR A 295 0.57 -32.09 -41.07
C TYR A 295 0.69 -31.70 -42.54
N ALA A 296 0.94 -30.44 -42.85
CA ALA A 296 1.10 -29.94 -44.20
C ALA A 296 2.37 -30.51 -44.92
N ILE A 297 3.44 -30.79 -44.16
CA ILE A 297 4.72 -31.26 -44.67
C ILE A 297 4.81 -32.79 -44.66
N GLY A 298 4.45 -33.44 -43.55
CA GLY A 298 4.64 -34.85 -43.26
C GLY A 298 3.36 -35.69 -43.22
N GLY A 299 2.19 -35.06 -43.49
CA GLY A 299 0.91 -35.76 -43.51
C GLY A 299 0.60 -36.47 -42.19
N TRP A 300 0.34 -37.77 -42.21
CA TRP A 300 -0.04 -38.57 -41.03
C TRP A 300 1.04 -38.64 -39.94
N LEU A 301 2.31 -38.31 -40.22
CA LEU A 301 3.37 -38.27 -39.22
C LEU A 301 3.09 -37.30 -38.06
N VAL A 302 2.15 -36.36 -38.23
CA VAL A 302 1.71 -35.44 -37.17
C VAL A 302 1.10 -36.16 -35.96
N ILE A 303 0.56 -37.39 -36.16
CA ILE A 303 -0.04 -38.18 -35.07
C ILE A 303 0.96 -38.44 -33.97
N ILE A 304 2.23 -38.66 -34.30
CA ILE A 304 3.29 -38.98 -33.33
C ILE A 304 3.50 -37.82 -32.34
N PRO A 305 3.83 -36.57 -32.76
CA PRO A 305 3.97 -35.45 -31.83
C PRO A 305 2.64 -35.03 -31.19
N ALA A 306 1.49 -35.23 -31.83
CA ALA A 306 0.18 -34.94 -31.24
C ALA A 306 -0.14 -35.85 -30.05
N VAL A 307 0.11 -37.16 -30.17
CA VAL A 307 -0.03 -38.11 -29.05
C VAL A 307 0.96 -37.80 -27.92
N ALA A 308 2.21 -37.49 -28.27
CA ALA A 308 3.21 -37.11 -27.30
C ALA A 308 2.85 -35.83 -26.55
N PHE A 309 2.28 -34.86 -27.27
CA PHE A 309 1.71 -33.64 -26.64
C PHE A 309 0.63 -33.98 -25.63
N ALA A 310 -0.34 -34.81 -25.99
CA ALA A 310 -1.42 -35.22 -25.10
C ALA A 310 -0.87 -35.94 -23.85
N ILE A 311 0.08 -36.86 -24.02
CA ILE A 311 0.72 -37.56 -22.90
C ILE A 311 1.46 -36.57 -21.99
N ALA A 312 2.23 -35.64 -22.54
CA ALA A 312 2.98 -34.68 -21.77
C ALA A 312 2.06 -33.71 -21.00
N VAL A 313 0.92 -33.31 -21.59
CA VAL A 313 -0.13 -32.53 -20.90
C VAL A 313 -0.71 -33.33 -19.72
N ILE A 314 -1.01 -34.61 -19.91
CA ILE A 314 -1.50 -35.48 -18.83
C ILE A 314 -0.48 -35.58 -17.70
N VAL A 315 0.81 -35.84 -18.02
CA VAL A 315 1.91 -35.87 -17.04
C VAL A 315 1.99 -34.54 -16.27
N GLY A 316 1.91 -33.40 -16.99
CA GLY A 316 1.90 -32.08 -16.39
C GLY A 316 0.74 -31.87 -15.41
N LEU A 317 -0.48 -32.25 -15.80
CA LEU A 317 -1.68 -32.12 -14.95
C LEU A 317 -1.63 -33.02 -13.71
N VAL A 318 -1.18 -34.26 -13.86
CA VAL A 318 -1.02 -35.20 -12.73
C VAL A 318 0.02 -34.69 -11.73
N THR A 319 1.17 -34.30 -12.24
CA THR A 319 2.26 -33.73 -11.43
C THR A 319 1.79 -32.48 -10.72
N GLN A 320 1.08 -31.60 -11.40
CA GLN A 320 0.56 -30.36 -10.84
C GLN A 320 -0.45 -30.60 -9.69
N ARG A 321 -1.34 -31.61 -9.82
CA ARG A 321 -2.25 -31.95 -8.71
C ARG A 321 -1.50 -32.40 -7.46
N ARG A 322 -0.39 -33.12 -7.60
CA ARG A 322 0.46 -33.57 -6.49
C ARG A 322 1.27 -32.43 -5.88
N ILE A 323 1.85 -31.55 -6.71
CA ILE A 323 2.63 -30.39 -6.26
C ILE A 323 1.74 -29.36 -5.55
N GLY A 324 0.53 -29.10 -6.05
CA GLY A 324 -0.32 -28.01 -5.54
C GLY A 324 -0.65 -28.11 -4.05
N LYS A 325 -0.87 -29.31 -3.50
CA LYS A 325 -1.08 -29.51 -2.05
C LYS A 325 0.20 -29.22 -1.25
N ARG A 326 1.36 -29.53 -1.81
CA ARG A 326 2.66 -29.34 -1.14
C ARG A 326 3.12 -27.89 -1.17
N VAL A 327 2.80 -27.14 -2.24
CA VAL A 327 3.09 -25.70 -2.31
C VAL A 327 2.37 -24.95 -1.19
N ALA A 328 1.09 -25.24 -0.93
CA ALA A 328 0.37 -24.61 0.16
C ALA A 328 1.00 -24.91 1.54
N ALA A 329 1.41 -26.17 1.77
CA ALA A 329 2.11 -26.56 2.98
C ALA A 329 3.46 -25.84 3.12
N SER A 330 4.26 -25.77 2.03
CA SER A 330 5.53 -25.05 2.00
C SER A 330 5.39 -23.56 2.31
N MET A 331 4.34 -22.90 1.80
CA MET A 331 4.07 -21.50 2.11
C MET A 331 3.73 -21.30 3.59
N ASN A 332 2.94 -22.20 4.18
CA ASN A 332 2.60 -22.13 5.60
C ASN A 332 3.84 -22.34 6.50
N GLU A 333 4.69 -23.32 6.20
CA GLU A 333 5.94 -23.55 6.94
C GLU A 333 6.91 -22.36 6.80
N ALA A 334 7.01 -21.77 5.62
CA ALA A 334 7.81 -20.57 5.42
C ALA A 334 7.28 -19.38 6.24
N ALA A 335 5.95 -19.22 6.33
CA ALA A 335 5.31 -18.17 7.13
C ALA A 335 5.58 -18.38 8.63
N GLN A 336 5.46 -19.60 9.14
CA GLN A 336 5.74 -19.93 10.54
C GLN A 336 7.21 -19.71 10.89
N ARG A 337 8.13 -20.11 10.01
CA ARG A 337 9.56 -19.86 10.17
C ARG A 337 9.88 -18.37 10.20
N GLN A 338 9.28 -17.58 9.31
CA GLN A 338 9.46 -16.14 9.27
C GLN A 338 8.89 -15.46 10.53
N ALA A 339 7.72 -15.89 11.00
CA ALA A 339 7.13 -15.38 12.23
C ALA A 339 8.04 -15.67 13.45
N LEU A 340 8.57 -16.91 13.55
CA LEU A 340 9.50 -17.28 14.62
C LEU A 340 10.79 -16.44 14.56
N LEU A 341 11.32 -16.15 13.36
CA LEU A 341 12.51 -15.32 13.20
C LEU A 341 12.25 -13.88 13.71
N VAL A 342 11.17 -13.26 13.26
CA VAL A 342 10.79 -11.90 13.67
C VAL A 342 10.56 -11.84 15.19
N GLU A 343 9.84 -12.81 15.74
CA GLU A 343 9.61 -12.93 17.19
C GLU A 343 10.94 -13.07 17.95
N SER A 344 11.83 -13.97 17.50
CA SER A 344 13.11 -14.21 18.15
C SER A 344 14.02 -12.96 18.13
N ILE A 345 14.07 -12.24 17.03
CA ILE A 345 14.86 -10.99 16.93
C ILE A 345 14.27 -9.91 17.84
N SER A 346 12.95 -9.74 17.84
CA SER A 346 12.30 -8.68 18.63
C SER A 346 12.35 -8.94 20.14
N THR A 347 12.54 -10.21 20.57
CA THR A 347 12.59 -10.60 21.98
C THR A 347 13.95 -11.18 22.41
N LEU A 348 15.03 -10.83 21.68
CA LEU A 348 16.34 -11.44 21.89
C LEU A 348 16.87 -11.28 23.31
N GLU A 349 16.66 -10.13 23.95
CA GLU A 349 17.04 -9.88 25.34
C GLU A 349 16.32 -10.84 26.30
N THR A 350 15.03 -11.03 26.10
CA THR A 350 14.22 -11.99 26.89
C THR A 350 14.71 -13.43 26.69
N ILE A 351 15.03 -13.81 25.44
CA ILE A 351 15.57 -15.12 25.11
C ILE A 351 16.87 -15.38 25.87
N LYS A 352 17.76 -14.38 25.87
CA LYS A 352 19.06 -14.44 26.57
C LYS A 352 18.88 -14.53 28.10
N SER A 353 17.99 -13.73 28.66
CA SER A 353 17.71 -13.74 30.10
C SER A 353 17.08 -15.06 30.57
N LEU A 354 16.26 -15.70 29.74
CA LEU A 354 15.63 -16.99 30.05
C LEU A 354 16.47 -18.19 29.65
N ARG A 355 17.61 -18.01 28.99
CA ARG A 355 18.45 -19.07 28.40
C ARG A 355 17.66 -20.00 27.48
N ALA A 356 16.74 -19.41 26.69
CA ALA A 356 15.79 -20.14 25.86
C ALA A 356 16.31 -20.47 24.45
N GLU A 357 17.61 -20.25 24.18
CA GLU A 357 18.21 -20.45 22.85
C GLU A 357 18.03 -21.86 22.33
N ALA A 358 18.27 -22.87 23.16
CA ALA A 358 18.16 -24.26 22.76
C ALA A 358 16.72 -24.67 22.40
N TYR A 359 15.73 -24.10 23.09
CA TYR A 359 14.31 -24.31 22.77
C TYR A 359 13.95 -23.75 21.40
N LEU A 360 14.35 -22.49 21.14
CA LEU A 360 14.06 -21.82 19.87
C LEU A 360 14.84 -22.43 18.71
N LEU A 361 16.11 -22.85 18.92
CA LEU A 361 16.88 -23.56 17.90
C LEU A 361 16.22 -24.88 17.50
N ARG A 362 15.66 -25.61 18.46
CA ARG A 362 14.92 -26.86 18.17
C ARG A 362 13.67 -26.55 17.32
N LYS A 363 12.86 -25.57 17.74
CA LYS A 363 11.66 -25.15 17.03
C LYS A 363 11.98 -24.66 15.63
N TRP A 364 13.04 -23.87 15.46
CA TRP A 364 13.55 -23.45 14.16
C TRP A 364 14.00 -24.63 13.31
N GLY A 365 14.71 -25.60 13.92
CA GLY A 365 15.14 -26.83 13.26
C GLY A 365 13.98 -27.65 12.73
N GLU A 366 12.91 -27.81 13.52
CA GLU A 366 11.68 -28.51 13.11
C GLU A 366 11.02 -27.84 11.90
N HIS A 367 10.78 -26.51 11.96
CA HIS A 367 10.21 -25.78 10.83
C HIS A 367 11.11 -25.81 9.60
N SER A 368 12.42 -25.68 9.79
CA SER A 368 13.39 -25.73 8.68
C SER A 368 13.45 -27.12 8.03
N LYS A 369 13.40 -28.19 8.83
CA LYS A 369 13.35 -29.57 8.33
C LYS A 369 12.07 -29.82 7.53
N ASN A 370 10.92 -29.39 8.03
CA ASN A 370 9.64 -29.55 7.34
C ASN A 370 9.61 -28.77 6.01
N ALA A 371 10.11 -27.53 6.03
CA ALA A 371 10.23 -26.70 4.83
C ALA A 371 11.18 -27.34 3.80
N ALA A 372 12.34 -27.86 4.23
CA ALA A 372 13.30 -28.54 3.37
C ALA A 372 12.71 -29.79 2.73
N ASN A 373 12.10 -30.69 3.53
CA ASN A 373 11.46 -31.90 3.06
C ASN A 373 10.34 -31.63 2.04
N THR A 374 9.55 -30.57 2.30
CA THR A 374 8.45 -30.19 1.39
C THR A 374 9.00 -29.61 0.09
N SER A 375 10.04 -28.77 0.18
CA SER A 375 10.72 -28.18 -1.00
C SER A 375 11.42 -29.27 -1.83
N GLU A 376 12.10 -30.23 -1.20
CA GLU A 376 12.74 -31.36 -1.87
C GLU A 376 11.71 -32.16 -2.67
N LYS A 377 10.60 -32.55 -2.08
CA LYS A 377 9.54 -33.29 -2.76
C LYS A 377 8.89 -32.51 -3.93
N ILE A 378 8.81 -31.18 -3.83
CA ILE A 378 8.37 -30.34 -4.96
C ILE A 378 9.41 -30.38 -6.10
N LYS A 379 10.70 -30.26 -5.75
CA LYS A 379 11.80 -30.34 -6.73
C LYS A 379 11.90 -31.70 -7.40
N GLU A 380 11.81 -32.79 -6.63
CA GLU A 380 11.78 -34.16 -7.17
C GLU A 380 10.64 -34.38 -8.16
N LEU A 381 9.40 -34.00 -7.79
CA LEU A 381 8.26 -34.11 -8.68
C LEU A 381 8.40 -33.26 -9.95
N SER A 382 8.96 -32.06 -9.82
CA SER A 382 9.20 -31.16 -10.95
C SER A 382 10.31 -31.71 -11.87
N ALA A 383 11.39 -32.21 -11.29
CA ALA A 383 12.49 -32.85 -12.04
C ALA A 383 12.02 -34.12 -12.75
N ALA A 384 11.25 -34.97 -12.07
CA ALA A 384 10.67 -36.17 -12.68
C ALA A 384 9.79 -35.84 -13.89
N ALA A 385 8.92 -34.80 -13.76
CA ALA A 385 8.10 -34.35 -14.89
C ALA A 385 8.94 -33.82 -16.05
N GLY A 386 10.00 -33.06 -15.76
CA GLY A 386 10.94 -32.57 -16.78
C GLY A 386 11.66 -33.70 -17.47
N ASN A 387 12.18 -34.68 -16.74
CA ASN A 387 12.87 -35.86 -17.27
C ASN A 387 11.94 -36.72 -18.12
N ILE A 388 10.70 -36.96 -17.68
CA ILE A 388 9.70 -37.70 -18.47
C ILE A 388 9.40 -36.96 -19.78
N THR A 389 9.22 -35.64 -19.73
CA THR A 389 8.97 -34.83 -20.93
C THR A 389 10.16 -34.85 -21.89
N GLY A 390 11.39 -34.80 -21.37
CA GLY A 390 12.61 -34.93 -22.14
C GLY A 390 12.72 -36.31 -22.82
N ALA A 391 12.39 -37.40 -22.09
CA ALA A 391 12.35 -38.75 -22.65
C ALA A 391 11.28 -38.87 -23.75
N ILE A 392 10.09 -38.31 -23.54
CA ILE A 392 9.03 -38.26 -24.57
C ILE A 392 9.55 -37.57 -25.82
N GLN A 393 10.24 -36.42 -25.70
CA GLN A 393 10.80 -35.69 -26.82
C GLN A 393 11.81 -36.53 -27.62
N GLN A 394 12.69 -37.28 -26.93
CA GLN A 394 13.64 -38.16 -27.58
C GLN A 394 12.93 -39.33 -28.30
N LEU A 395 11.93 -39.94 -27.65
CA LEU A 395 11.10 -40.98 -28.25
C LEU A 395 10.36 -40.49 -29.50
N VAL A 396 9.81 -39.28 -29.46
CA VAL A 396 9.17 -38.63 -30.62
C VAL A 396 10.15 -38.51 -31.79
N THR A 397 11.37 -38.08 -31.50
CA THR A 397 12.42 -37.96 -32.54
C THR A 397 12.70 -39.32 -33.18
N VAL A 398 12.93 -40.37 -32.39
CA VAL A 398 13.18 -41.72 -32.89
C VAL A 398 11.97 -42.25 -33.66
N ALA A 399 10.77 -42.12 -33.12
CA ALA A 399 9.53 -42.59 -33.75
C ALA A 399 9.27 -41.88 -35.10
N LEU A 400 9.50 -40.56 -35.17
CA LEU A 400 9.39 -39.79 -36.42
C LEU A 400 10.43 -40.23 -37.49
N VAL A 401 11.67 -40.49 -37.07
CA VAL A 401 12.70 -40.98 -38.01
C VAL A 401 12.34 -42.36 -38.53
N VAL A 402 11.92 -43.29 -37.66
CA VAL A 402 11.51 -44.65 -38.07
C VAL A 402 10.26 -44.60 -38.96
N ALA A 403 9.19 -43.96 -38.53
CA ALA A 403 7.94 -43.85 -39.31
C ALA A 403 8.16 -43.07 -40.61
N GLY A 404 9.00 -42.03 -40.55
CA GLY A 404 9.41 -41.26 -41.74
C GLY A 404 10.19 -42.09 -42.76
N ALA A 405 11.08 -42.98 -42.30
CA ALA A 405 11.81 -43.89 -43.18
C ALA A 405 10.87 -44.87 -43.94
N TYR A 406 9.85 -45.42 -43.24
CA TYR A 406 8.82 -46.21 -43.91
C TYR A 406 7.99 -45.39 -44.89
N ALA A 407 7.53 -44.19 -44.51
CA ALA A 407 6.79 -43.30 -45.40
C ALA A 407 7.62 -42.85 -46.62
N PHE A 408 8.95 -42.69 -46.44
CA PHE A 408 9.88 -42.39 -47.53
C PHE A 408 10.01 -43.58 -48.49
N SER A 409 10.13 -44.81 -47.99
CA SER A 409 10.23 -46.01 -48.82
C SER A 409 8.98 -46.23 -49.70
N GLU A 410 7.82 -45.74 -49.23
CA GLU A 410 6.55 -45.74 -49.97
C GLU A 410 6.38 -44.51 -50.87
N GLY A 411 7.34 -43.59 -50.90
CA GLY A 411 7.28 -42.38 -51.73
C GLY A 411 6.29 -41.30 -51.22
N GLN A 412 5.82 -41.41 -49.98
CA GLN A 412 4.82 -40.49 -49.41
C GLN A 412 5.45 -39.19 -48.93
N VAL A 413 6.70 -39.21 -48.48
CA VAL A 413 7.42 -38.04 -47.91
C VAL A 413 8.83 -37.97 -48.44
N SER A 414 9.42 -36.78 -48.51
CA SER A 414 10.83 -36.57 -48.89
C SER A 414 11.76 -36.67 -47.67
N THR A 415 13.07 -36.81 -47.90
CA THR A 415 14.10 -36.82 -46.87
C THR A 415 14.10 -35.50 -46.09
N GLY A 416 13.97 -34.36 -46.78
CA GLY A 416 13.90 -33.05 -46.16
C GLY A 416 12.62 -32.86 -45.34
N ALA A 417 11.50 -33.46 -45.79
CA ALA A 417 10.24 -33.44 -45.02
C ALA A 417 10.38 -34.18 -43.69
N ILE A 418 11.10 -35.32 -43.64
CA ILE A 418 11.39 -36.03 -42.39
C ILE A 418 12.19 -35.14 -41.44
N ILE A 419 13.29 -34.55 -41.94
CA ILE A 419 14.15 -33.68 -41.10
C ILE A 419 13.38 -32.46 -40.59
N GLY A 420 12.63 -31.80 -41.50
CA GLY A 420 11.80 -30.65 -41.14
C GLY A 420 10.73 -30.98 -40.08
N THR A 421 10.07 -32.15 -40.23
CA THR A 421 9.09 -32.65 -39.27
C THR A 421 9.71 -32.93 -37.89
N VAL A 422 10.87 -33.57 -37.84
CA VAL A 422 11.62 -33.82 -36.57
C VAL A 422 11.99 -32.50 -35.88
N MET A 423 12.50 -31.53 -36.65
CA MET A 423 12.85 -30.21 -36.09
C MET A 423 11.63 -29.47 -35.56
N LEU A 424 10.51 -29.49 -36.28
CA LEU A 424 9.27 -28.87 -35.86
C LEU A 424 8.65 -29.58 -34.65
N ALA A 425 8.70 -30.92 -34.61
CA ALA A 425 8.25 -31.70 -33.47
C ALA A 425 9.04 -31.37 -32.20
N GLY A 426 10.35 -31.19 -32.30
CA GLY A 426 11.18 -30.69 -31.20
C GLY A 426 10.71 -29.34 -30.67
N ARG A 427 10.33 -28.41 -31.57
CA ARG A 427 9.76 -27.09 -31.19
C ARG A 427 8.37 -27.21 -30.59
N ALA A 428 7.54 -28.11 -31.08
CA ALA A 428 6.18 -28.34 -30.56
C ALA A 428 6.19 -28.94 -29.13
N VAL A 429 7.15 -29.81 -28.84
CA VAL A 429 7.23 -30.50 -27.54
C VAL A 429 8.00 -29.69 -26.47
N ALA A 430 8.93 -28.81 -26.87
CA ALA A 430 9.78 -28.05 -25.94
C ALA A 430 9.02 -27.23 -24.87
N PRO A 431 7.92 -26.52 -25.16
CA PRO A 431 7.16 -25.78 -24.12
C PRO A 431 6.58 -26.67 -23.05
N LEU A 432 6.36 -27.97 -23.34
CA LEU A 432 5.72 -28.90 -22.39
C LEU A 432 6.59 -29.13 -21.14
N GLY A 433 7.91 -29.09 -21.27
CA GLY A 433 8.84 -29.16 -20.14
C GLY A 433 8.68 -28.00 -19.15
N GLN A 434 8.21 -26.85 -19.62
CA GLN A 434 7.98 -25.67 -18.81
C GLN A 434 6.57 -25.63 -18.17
N ILE A 435 5.62 -26.42 -18.70
CA ILE A 435 4.21 -26.36 -18.22
C ILE A 435 4.11 -26.71 -16.75
N ALA A 436 4.79 -27.74 -16.27
CA ALA A 436 4.70 -28.16 -14.86
C ALA A 436 5.20 -27.05 -13.91
N ILE A 437 6.29 -26.37 -14.26
CA ILE A 437 6.86 -25.27 -13.49
C ILE A 437 5.92 -24.05 -13.53
N THR A 438 5.44 -23.72 -14.71
CA THR A 438 4.53 -22.58 -14.94
C THR A 438 3.20 -22.75 -14.19
N LEU A 439 2.63 -23.95 -14.22
CA LEU A 439 1.41 -24.27 -13.47
C LEU A 439 1.63 -24.24 -11.94
N SER A 440 2.83 -24.62 -11.47
CA SER A 440 3.19 -24.48 -10.05
C SER A 440 3.25 -23.01 -9.63
N ARG A 441 3.91 -22.15 -10.41
CA ARG A 441 3.95 -20.69 -10.20
C ARG A 441 2.57 -20.09 -10.27
N PHE A 442 1.73 -20.50 -11.21
CA PHE A 442 0.34 -20.05 -11.31
C PHE A 442 -0.45 -20.36 -10.03
N ARG A 443 -0.33 -21.58 -9.50
CA ARG A 443 -0.99 -21.92 -8.23
C ARG A 443 -0.49 -21.10 -7.06
N GLN A 444 0.82 -20.89 -6.97
CA GLN A 444 1.41 -20.06 -5.94
C GLN A 444 0.89 -18.63 -6.05
N ALA A 445 0.88 -18.06 -7.25
CA ALA A 445 0.31 -16.73 -7.50
C ALA A 445 -1.18 -16.64 -7.13
N MET A 446 -1.98 -17.67 -7.45
CA MET A 446 -3.41 -17.70 -7.10
C MET A 446 -3.65 -17.82 -5.58
N LEU A 447 -2.83 -18.57 -4.86
CA LEU A 447 -2.89 -18.62 -3.39
C LEU A 447 -2.50 -17.28 -2.78
N SER A 448 -1.40 -16.70 -3.24
CA SER A 448 -0.94 -15.37 -2.82
C SER A 448 -1.95 -14.28 -3.15
N LEU A 449 -2.59 -14.35 -4.32
CA LEU A 449 -3.68 -13.44 -4.70
C LEU A 449 -4.85 -13.49 -3.72
N ARG A 450 -5.23 -14.68 -3.25
CA ARG A 450 -6.29 -14.81 -2.22
C ARG A 450 -5.88 -14.16 -0.90
N ILE A 451 -4.63 -14.35 -0.48
CA ILE A 451 -4.09 -13.73 0.75
C ILE A 451 -4.08 -12.20 0.61
N VAL A 452 -3.58 -11.68 -0.49
CA VAL A 452 -3.56 -10.23 -0.76
C VAL A 452 -4.99 -9.67 -0.88
N ASN A 453 -5.92 -10.39 -1.52
CA ASN A 453 -7.32 -9.99 -1.58
C ASN A 453 -7.95 -9.91 -0.17
N THR A 454 -7.58 -10.79 0.75
CA THR A 454 -8.04 -10.70 2.14
C THR A 454 -7.57 -9.39 2.79
N ILE A 455 -6.33 -8.94 2.51
CA ILE A 455 -5.83 -7.64 2.98
C ILE A 455 -6.59 -6.49 2.29
N MET A 456 -6.73 -6.57 0.96
CA MET A 456 -7.42 -5.53 0.19
C MET A 456 -8.91 -5.39 0.51
N SER A 457 -9.55 -6.45 1.03
CA SER A 457 -10.95 -6.43 1.47
C SER A 457 -11.14 -6.02 2.93
N GLN A 458 -10.06 -5.82 3.69
CA GLN A 458 -10.17 -5.34 5.08
C GLN A 458 -10.90 -3.99 5.14
N PRO A 459 -11.76 -3.79 6.17
CA PRO A 459 -12.40 -2.51 6.36
C PRO A 459 -11.37 -1.41 6.55
N GLU A 460 -11.60 -0.29 5.90
CA GLU A 460 -10.77 0.89 6.03
C GLU A 460 -11.26 1.75 7.17
N ASP A 461 -10.31 2.43 7.80
CA ASP A 461 -10.60 3.42 8.83
C ASP A 461 -11.31 4.66 8.23
N ARG A 462 -11.07 4.90 6.93
CA ARG A 462 -11.64 6.00 6.12
C ARG A 462 -12.39 5.45 4.91
N PRO A 463 -13.57 4.84 5.08
CA PRO A 463 -14.29 4.33 3.93
C PRO A 463 -14.83 5.48 3.06
N ASP A 464 -14.48 5.48 1.78
CA ASP A 464 -14.93 6.50 0.79
C ASP A 464 -16.45 6.46 0.55
N THR A 465 -17.12 5.39 1.01
CA THR A 465 -18.55 5.18 0.81
C THR A 465 -19.42 5.86 1.86
N VAL A 466 -18.83 6.38 2.93
CA VAL A 466 -19.56 7.03 4.03
C VAL A 466 -19.43 8.55 3.89
N GLY A 467 -20.56 9.24 3.80
CA GLY A 467 -20.59 10.69 3.88
C GLY A 467 -20.27 11.15 5.32
N PHE A 468 -19.07 11.66 5.55
CA PHE A 468 -18.70 12.26 6.83
C PHE A 468 -19.25 13.67 6.95
N VAL A 469 -19.56 14.09 8.20
CA VAL A 469 -19.95 15.47 8.48
C VAL A 469 -18.74 16.39 8.29
N ASN A 470 -18.88 17.39 7.44
CA ASN A 470 -17.87 18.41 7.22
C ASN A 470 -18.04 19.54 8.25
N ARG A 471 -17.74 19.24 9.51
CA ARG A 471 -17.82 20.22 10.62
C ARG A 471 -16.61 20.03 11.53
N PRO A 472 -15.78 21.07 11.72
CA PRO A 472 -14.62 20.99 12.60
C PRO A 472 -15.05 20.84 14.06
N ILE A 473 -14.29 20.06 14.82
CA ILE A 473 -14.44 19.95 16.27
C ILE A 473 -13.91 21.23 16.90
N ARG A 474 -14.80 22.00 17.53
CA ARG A 474 -14.50 23.34 18.04
C ARG A 474 -14.23 23.37 19.52
N SER A 475 -15.11 22.74 20.33
CA SER A 475 -15.06 22.84 21.77
C SER A 475 -14.42 21.62 22.45
N GLY A 476 -14.55 20.45 21.86
CA GLY A 476 -14.05 19.21 22.43
C GLY A 476 -14.90 18.69 23.61
N ALA A 477 -16.18 19.05 23.67
CA ALA A 477 -17.12 18.43 24.61
C ALA A 477 -17.33 16.96 24.24
N MET A 478 -17.34 16.05 25.23
CA MET A 478 -17.55 14.61 24.98
C MET A 478 -18.70 14.07 25.82
N LEU A 479 -19.48 13.16 25.25
CA LEU A 479 -20.56 12.50 25.95
C LEU A 479 -20.59 11.01 25.60
N PHE A 480 -20.31 10.18 26.59
CA PHE A 480 -20.47 8.72 26.50
C PHE A 480 -21.90 8.38 26.91
N LYS A 481 -22.66 7.75 26.02
CA LYS A 481 -24.02 7.27 26.27
C LYS A 481 -24.05 5.76 26.16
N ASN A 482 -24.08 5.11 27.31
CA ASN A 482 -24.14 3.65 27.43
C ASN A 482 -23.08 2.94 26.60
N VAL A 483 -21.83 3.44 26.59
CA VAL A 483 -20.76 2.96 25.73
C VAL A 483 -20.23 1.62 26.24
N GLY A 484 -20.29 0.61 25.38
CA GLY A 484 -19.66 -0.69 25.58
C GLY A 484 -18.62 -0.99 24.50
N PHE A 485 -17.60 -1.78 24.87
CA PHE A 485 -16.54 -2.17 23.93
C PHE A 485 -15.93 -3.54 24.29
N ALA A 486 -15.81 -4.37 23.25
CA ALA A 486 -15.02 -5.60 23.25
C ALA A 486 -13.96 -5.55 22.14
N TYR A 487 -12.76 -6.09 22.40
CA TYR A 487 -11.73 -6.20 21.34
C TYR A 487 -12.13 -7.27 20.31
N PRO A 488 -11.74 -7.10 19.04
CA PRO A 488 -12.03 -8.08 18.00
C PRO A 488 -11.54 -9.48 18.38
N GLY A 489 -12.40 -10.48 18.21
CA GLY A 489 -12.09 -11.87 18.54
C GLY A 489 -12.18 -12.25 20.02
N THR A 490 -12.64 -11.32 20.88
CA THR A 490 -12.93 -11.61 22.31
C THR A 490 -14.43 -11.45 22.59
N GLU A 491 -14.98 -12.34 23.40
CA GLU A 491 -16.38 -12.27 23.84
C GLU A 491 -16.57 -11.35 25.05
N ASN A 492 -15.49 -11.07 25.77
CA ASN A 492 -15.53 -10.29 26.99
C ASN A 492 -15.53 -8.79 26.70
N GLU A 493 -16.55 -8.09 27.17
CA GLU A 493 -16.59 -6.62 27.16
C GLU A 493 -15.55 -6.05 28.14
N VAL A 494 -14.68 -5.19 27.62
CA VAL A 494 -13.68 -4.45 28.41
C VAL A 494 -14.29 -3.18 29.02
N LEU A 495 -15.22 -2.56 28.33
CA LEU A 495 -16.00 -1.43 28.81
C LEU A 495 -17.48 -1.79 28.68
N ASN A 496 -18.25 -1.49 29.72
CA ASN A 496 -19.64 -1.91 29.83
C ASN A 496 -20.53 -0.76 30.34
N GLY A 497 -21.31 -0.20 29.40
CA GLY A 497 -22.33 0.79 29.72
C GLY A 497 -21.80 2.10 30.30
N LEU A 498 -20.69 2.64 29.84
CA LEU A 498 -20.12 3.89 30.31
C LEU A 498 -21.04 5.06 30.00
N ASN A 499 -21.36 5.84 31.03
CA ASN A 499 -22.13 7.10 30.96
C ASN A 499 -21.29 8.20 31.60
N ILE A 500 -20.64 9.04 30.78
CA ILE A 500 -19.74 10.10 31.24
C ILE A 500 -19.98 11.34 30.38
N ALA A 501 -20.14 12.50 30.99
CA ALA A 501 -20.16 13.79 30.31
C ALA A 501 -18.88 14.56 30.65
N ILE A 502 -18.15 15.03 29.64
CA ILE A 502 -16.91 15.79 29.76
C ILE A 502 -17.11 17.15 29.11
N ARG A 503 -16.90 18.23 29.89
CA ARG A 503 -17.02 19.59 29.39
C ARG A 503 -15.72 20.08 28.75
N PRO A 504 -15.79 21.06 27.85
CA PRO A 504 -14.58 21.67 27.28
C PRO A 504 -13.69 22.26 28.40
N GLY A 505 -12.38 22.05 28.27
CA GLY A 505 -11.40 22.56 29.24
C GLY A 505 -11.39 21.86 30.61
N GLU A 506 -12.19 20.81 30.80
CA GLU A 506 -12.23 20.04 32.05
C GLU A 506 -10.94 19.22 32.23
N ARG A 507 -10.47 19.13 33.49
CA ARG A 507 -9.26 18.35 33.84
C ARG A 507 -9.68 17.13 34.66
N ILE A 508 -9.56 15.95 34.05
CA ILE A 508 -10.12 14.70 34.56
C ILE A 508 -9.02 13.66 34.78
N GLY A 509 -9.02 13.06 35.96
CA GLY A 509 -8.24 11.88 36.28
C GLY A 509 -9.07 10.61 36.14
N ILE A 510 -8.57 9.63 35.43
CA ILE A 510 -9.14 8.29 35.35
C ILE A 510 -8.29 7.36 36.20
N ILE A 511 -8.87 6.82 37.27
CA ILE A 511 -8.19 5.87 38.15
C ILE A 511 -8.92 4.54 38.17
N GLY A 512 -8.20 3.46 38.48
CA GLY A 512 -8.74 2.10 38.55
C GLY A 512 -7.63 1.06 38.50
N ARG A 513 -7.96 -0.17 38.83
CA ARG A 513 -7.00 -1.30 38.82
C ARG A 513 -6.45 -1.55 37.41
N ILE A 514 -5.33 -2.25 37.33
CA ILE A 514 -4.78 -2.74 36.04
C ILE A 514 -5.84 -3.61 35.38
N GLY A 515 -6.08 -3.41 34.09
CA GLY A 515 -7.12 -4.14 33.34
C GLY A 515 -8.55 -3.57 33.47
N SER A 516 -8.77 -2.44 34.17
CA SER A 516 -10.11 -1.86 34.33
C SER A 516 -10.69 -1.17 33.07
N GLY A 517 -9.90 -1.01 32.00
CA GLY A 517 -10.36 -0.42 30.75
C GLY A 517 -9.87 1.02 30.47
N LYS A 518 -9.00 1.62 31.29
CA LYS A 518 -8.49 3.00 31.15
C LYS A 518 -7.85 3.26 29.76
N THR A 519 -6.89 2.45 29.39
CA THR A 519 -6.22 2.52 28.07
C THR A 519 -7.21 2.33 26.92
N THR A 520 -8.21 1.45 27.10
CA THR A 520 -9.26 1.20 26.11
C THR A 520 -10.13 2.43 25.92
N MET A 521 -10.47 3.15 27.00
CA MET A 521 -11.20 4.41 26.90
C MET A 521 -10.42 5.46 26.08
N GLY A 522 -9.09 5.59 26.30
CA GLY A 522 -8.24 6.47 25.49
C GLY A 522 -8.24 6.09 24.00
N ARG A 523 -8.20 4.79 23.69
CA ARG A 523 -8.26 4.29 22.31
C ARG A 523 -9.60 4.60 21.63
N LEU A 524 -10.71 4.59 22.37
CA LEU A 524 -12.02 5.01 21.87
C LEU A 524 -12.06 6.53 21.66
N ILE A 525 -11.61 7.33 22.61
CA ILE A 525 -11.55 8.80 22.50
C ILE A 525 -10.76 9.22 21.24
N GLY A 526 -9.61 8.60 20.99
CA GLY A 526 -8.80 8.88 19.79
C GLY A 526 -9.28 8.21 18.51
N ARG A 527 -10.46 7.58 18.53
CA ARG A 527 -11.01 6.89 17.37
C ARG A 527 -10.03 5.88 16.75
N LEU A 528 -9.25 5.21 17.60
CA LEU A 528 -8.43 4.05 17.18
C LEU A 528 -9.29 2.79 17.08
N PHE A 529 -10.36 2.74 17.87
CA PHE A 529 -11.45 1.77 17.80
C PHE A 529 -12.79 2.50 17.90
N LEU A 530 -13.85 1.85 17.44
CA LEU A 530 -15.22 2.34 17.59
C LEU A 530 -15.94 1.55 18.69
N PRO A 531 -16.88 2.17 19.42
CA PRO A 531 -17.71 1.46 20.40
C PRO A 531 -18.46 0.29 19.75
N THR A 532 -18.57 -0.84 20.45
CA THR A 532 -19.37 -1.99 20.02
C THR A 532 -20.86 -1.78 20.32
N SER A 533 -21.16 -1.00 21.39
CA SER A 533 -22.51 -0.61 21.76
C SER A 533 -22.53 0.82 22.30
N GLY A 534 -23.67 1.48 22.25
CA GLY A 534 -23.83 2.86 22.68
C GLY A 534 -23.27 3.89 21.69
N GLU A 535 -23.13 5.13 22.15
CA GLU A 535 -22.73 6.29 21.37
C GLU A 535 -21.66 7.11 22.11
N LEU A 536 -20.60 7.50 21.40
CA LEU A 536 -19.63 8.49 21.85
C LEU A 536 -19.77 9.75 20.99
N LEU A 537 -20.29 10.82 21.61
CA LEU A 537 -20.51 12.10 20.93
C LEU A 537 -19.35 13.04 21.20
N ILE A 538 -18.93 13.78 20.18
CA ILE A 538 -18.00 14.91 20.27
C ILE A 538 -18.73 16.14 19.74
N ASP A 539 -18.78 17.22 20.51
CA ASP A 539 -19.54 18.44 20.19
C ASP A 539 -21.00 18.15 19.78
N GLY A 540 -21.62 17.12 20.42
CA GLY A 540 -22.99 16.70 20.18
C GLY A 540 -23.22 15.82 18.95
N ILE A 541 -22.19 15.49 18.19
CA ILE A 541 -22.23 14.63 16.99
C ILE A 541 -21.55 13.30 17.30
N ASP A 542 -22.14 12.18 16.87
CA ASP A 542 -21.52 10.86 17.02
C ASP A 542 -20.16 10.81 16.30
N MET A 543 -19.14 10.34 17.01
CA MET A 543 -17.78 10.27 16.46
C MET A 543 -17.67 9.43 15.18
N ARG A 544 -18.60 8.51 14.94
CA ARG A 544 -18.68 7.71 13.70
C ARG A 544 -19.00 8.56 12.47
N GLN A 545 -19.65 9.70 12.66
CA GLN A 545 -20.03 10.64 11.61
C GLN A 545 -18.90 11.61 11.23
N TYR A 546 -17.93 11.82 12.11
CA TYR A 546 -16.74 12.62 11.77
C TYR A 546 -15.76 11.82 10.92
N HIS A 547 -15.03 12.51 10.05
CA HIS A 547 -13.86 11.88 9.40
C HIS A 547 -12.79 11.55 10.46
N PRO A 548 -12.10 10.37 10.39
CA PRO A 548 -11.08 10.00 11.38
C PRO A 548 -9.97 11.02 11.56
N SER A 549 -9.53 11.68 10.48
CA SER A 549 -8.50 12.72 10.55
C SER A 549 -8.95 13.93 11.34
N GLU A 550 -10.24 14.28 11.30
CA GLU A 550 -10.80 15.40 12.07
C GLU A 550 -10.75 15.09 13.57
N VAL A 551 -11.18 13.88 13.95
CA VAL A 551 -11.12 13.47 15.36
C VAL A 551 -9.67 13.42 15.86
N ARG A 552 -8.75 12.86 15.06
CA ARG A 552 -7.33 12.73 15.45
C ARG A 552 -6.56 14.05 15.43
N ALA A 553 -7.01 15.03 14.66
CA ALA A 553 -6.47 16.40 14.74
C ALA A 553 -6.92 17.11 16.03
N ALA A 554 -8.15 16.85 16.45
CA ALA A 554 -8.70 17.46 17.67
C ALA A 554 -8.31 16.72 18.96
N VAL A 555 -7.98 15.42 18.86
CA VAL A 555 -7.67 14.54 20.02
C VAL A 555 -6.21 14.08 19.94
N GLY A 556 -5.41 14.51 20.89
CA GLY A 556 -4.05 14.03 21.05
C GLY A 556 -3.94 12.94 22.12
N ILE A 557 -3.24 11.86 21.82
CA ILE A 557 -3.03 10.74 22.73
C ILE A 557 -1.54 10.52 22.96
N VAL A 558 -1.16 10.42 24.22
CA VAL A 558 0.16 9.87 24.59
C VAL A 558 -0.07 8.51 25.24
N ALA A 559 0.38 7.47 24.55
CA ALA A 559 0.29 6.10 25.03
C ALA A 559 1.38 5.80 26.08
N GLN A 560 1.14 4.78 26.92
CA GLN A 560 2.03 4.34 27.97
C GLN A 560 3.46 3.99 27.47
N ALA A 561 3.59 3.40 26.30
CA ALA A 561 4.88 2.93 25.78
C ALA A 561 5.72 4.00 25.05
N GLY A 562 5.12 5.11 24.59
CA GLY A 562 5.83 6.20 23.93
C GLY A 562 6.67 5.76 22.72
N ASP A 563 6.13 4.91 21.83
CA ASP A 563 6.86 4.37 20.67
C ASP A 563 7.37 5.48 19.74
N LEU A 564 8.65 5.40 19.38
CA LEU A 564 9.31 6.30 18.44
C LEU A 564 9.65 5.55 17.15
N PHE A 565 9.73 6.30 16.06
CA PHE A 565 10.21 5.78 14.79
C PHE A 565 11.73 5.88 14.71
N SER A 566 12.34 4.94 14.02
CA SER A 566 13.78 4.99 13.72
C SER A 566 14.12 6.27 12.95
N GLY A 567 15.17 6.97 13.38
CA GLY A 567 15.55 8.26 12.84
C GLY A 567 16.01 9.22 13.94
N THR A 568 16.00 10.53 13.65
CA THR A 568 16.44 11.59 14.58
C THR A 568 15.29 12.07 15.48
N ILE A 569 15.61 12.80 16.53
CA ILE A 569 14.62 13.51 17.36
C ILE A 569 13.79 14.47 16.48
N LYS A 570 14.46 15.27 15.63
CA LYS A 570 13.79 16.22 14.73
C LYS A 570 12.78 15.52 13.80
N GLU A 571 13.20 14.44 13.13
CA GLU A 571 12.30 13.65 12.27
C GLU A 571 11.10 13.11 13.05
N ASN A 572 11.32 12.65 14.28
CA ASN A 572 10.25 12.15 15.14
C ASN A 572 9.28 13.25 15.56
N LEU A 573 9.70 14.49 15.75
CA LEU A 573 8.84 15.63 16.05
C LEU A 573 8.07 16.09 14.80
N LEU A 574 8.74 16.21 13.65
CA LEU A 574 8.16 16.58 12.37
C LEU A 574 7.11 15.58 11.88
N MET A 575 7.18 14.31 12.29
CA MET A 575 6.16 13.31 11.92
C MET A 575 4.77 13.68 12.46
N ALA A 576 4.68 14.34 13.61
CA ALA A 576 3.41 14.79 14.17
C ALA A 576 2.93 16.09 13.54
N ALA A 577 3.85 16.98 13.18
CA ALA A 577 3.59 18.28 12.56
C ALA A 577 4.64 18.55 11.47
N PRO A 578 4.46 18.01 10.25
CA PRO A 578 5.44 18.12 9.17
C PRO A 578 5.75 19.56 8.75
N GLU A 579 4.85 20.47 9.08
CA GLU A 579 4.92 21.88 8.74
C GLU A 579 5.46 22.76 9.88
N ALA A 580 5.84 22.16 11.03
CA ALA A 580 6.31 22.91 12.18
C ALA A 580 7.64 23.60 11.87
N THR A 581 7.76 24.88 12.26
CA THR A 581 9.01 25.64 12.17
C THR A 581 10.00 25.15 13.20
N ASP A 582 11.29 25.44 12.99
CA ASP A 582 12.34 25.10 13.96
C ASP A 582 12.09 25.77 15.33
N GLU A 583 11.50 26.96 15.35
CA GLU A 583 11.11 27.64 16.60
C GLU A 583 10.00 26.87 17.32
N GLU A 584 8.93 26.45 16.63
CA GLU A 584 7.85 25.66 17.22
C GLU A 584 8.35 24.31 17.74
N ILE A 585 9.26 23.67 17.02
CA ILE A 585 9.92 22.42 17.45
C ILE A 585 10.67 22.63 18.76
N ILE A 586 11.50 23.70 18.84
CA ILE A 586 12.30 24.02 20.04
C ILE A 586 11.39 24.35 21.21
N ASP A 587 10.33 25.14 21.00
CA ASP A 587 9.39 25.52 22.06
C ASP A 587 8.65 24.31 22.61
N ALA A 588 8.14 23.44 21.74
CA ALA A 588 7.50 22.19 22.15
C ALA A 588 8.46 21.25 22.87
N ALA A 589 9.70 21.17 22.40
CA ALA A 589 10.76 20.37 23.01
C ALA A 589 11.14 20.87 24.41
N LYS A 590 11.26 22.19 24.58
CA LYS A 590 11.49 22.80 25.90
C LYS A 590 10.32 22.57 26.85
N ALA A 591 9.09 22.78 26.36
CA ALA A 591 7.90 22.58 27.17
C ALA A 591 7.73 21.11 27.63
N ALA A 592 8.19 20.14 26.84
CA ALA A 592 8.14 18.72 27.16
C ALA A 592 9.41 18.19 27.88
N GLY A 593 10.46 19.00 28.05
CA GLY A 593 11.72 18.58 28.67
C GLY A 593 12.67 17.81 27.75
N VAL A 594 12.42 17.82 26.45
CA VAL A 594 13.29 17.19 25.44
C VAL A 594 14.60 17.97 25.33
N ASP A 595 14.54 19.28 25.39
CA ASP A 595 15.71 20.16 25.27
C ASP A 595 16.74 19.93 26.40
N ASP A 596 16.32 19.47 27.57
CA ASP A 596 17.18 19.20 28.73
C ASP A 596 18.26 18.14 28.45
N PHE A 597 17.99 17.16 27.58
CA PHE A 597 18.95 16.13 27.23
C PHE A 597 19.52 16.30 25.81
N VAL A 598 18.74 16.89 24.91
CA VAL A 598 19.18 17.11 23.51
C VAL A 598 20.26 18.18 23.44
N SER A 599 20.12 19.28 24.20
CA SER A 599 21.11 20.37 24.27
C SER A 599 22.51 19.90 24.76
N ARG A 600 22.58 18.80 25.54
CA ARG A 600 23.82 18.18 26.02
C ARG A 600 24.43 17.19 25.02
N HIS A 601 23.70 16.79 24.00
CA HIS A 601 24.18 15.82 23.04
C HIS A 601 24.91 16.51 21.88
N PRO A 602 26.09 15.99 21.41
CA PRO A 602 26.89 16.64 20.37
C PRO A 602 26.15 16.89 19.05
N ARG A 603 25.15 16.06 18.74
CA ARG A 603 24.31 16.17 17.51
C ARG A 603 23.03 16.98 17.75
N GLY A 604 22.76 17.45 18.95
CA GLY A 604 21.52 18.16 19.22
C GLY A 604 20.27 17.37 18.77
N TYR A 605 19.36 18.03 18.08
CA TYR A 605 18.12 17.43 17.56
C TYR A 605 18.33 16.38 16.47
N ASP A 606 19.54 16.26 15.89
CA ASP A 606 19.91 15.20 14.96
C ASP A 606 20.39 13.92 15.67
N MET A 607 20.25 13.86 16.99
CA MET A 607 20.46 12.64 17.77
C MET A 607 19.55 11.52 17.29
N ASN A 608 20.13 10.34 16.96
CA ASN A 608 19.38 9.17 16.53
C ASN A 608 18.73 8.46 17.72
N VAL A 609 17.43 8.22 17.65
CA VAL A 609 16.64 7.58 18.72
C VAL A 609 16.73 6.05 18.71
N GLY A 610 17.24 5.43 17.64
CA GLY A 610 17.24 3.99 17.45
C GLY A 610 15.87 3.41 17.08
N GLU A 611 15.81 2.11 16.88
CA GLU A 611 14.54 1.41 16.62
C GLU A 611 13.66 1.48 17.87
N ARG A 612 12.40 1.93 17.72
CA ARG A 612 11.44 2.15 18.82
C ARG A 612 11.98 3.02 19.96
N GLY A 613 13.00 3.85 19.70
CA GLY A 613 13.58 4.71 20.72
C GLY A 613 14.51 3.99 21.71
N THR A 614 15.16 2.89 21.31
CA THR A 614 16.06 2.09 22.16
C THR A 614 17.24 2.88 22.70
N ASN A 615 17.67 3.95 22.03
CA ASN A 615 18.78 4.81 22.48
C ASN A 615 18.36 5.83 23.55
N LEU A 616 17.07 5.87 23.92
CA LEU A 616 16.52 6.80 24.91
C LEU A 616 16.03 6.05 26.15
N SER A 617 16.13 6.69 27.30
CA SER A 617 15.48 6.22 28.52
C SER A 617 13.95 6.26 28.38
N GLY A 618 13.21 5.54 29.24
CA GLY A 618 11.74 5.55 29.21
C GLY A 618 11.16 6.96 29.37
N GLY A 619 11.74 7.77 30.28
CA GLY A 619 11.33 9.17 30.49
C GLY A 619 11.63 10.06 29.29
N GLN A 620 12.78 9.87 28.62
CA GLN A 620 13.12 10.61 27.41
C GLN A 620 12.18 10.29 26.26
N ARG A 621 11.84 8.99 26.04
CA ARG A 621 10.82 8.61 25.05
C ARG A 621 9.49 9.28 25.31
N GLN A 622 9.07 9.31 26.58
CA GLN A 622 7.82 9.94 26.98
C GLN A 622 7.85 11.47 26.74
N ALA A 623 8.98 12.12 27.02
CA ALA A 623 9.16 13.55 26.73
C ALA A 623 9.01 13.84 25.23
N VAL A 624 9.61 13.03 24.35
CA VAL A 624 9.46 13.18 22.88
C VAL A 624 8.00 12.95 22.47
N ALA A 625 7.30 11.96 23.04
CA ALA A 625 5.89 11.72 22.74
C ALA A 625 5.00 12.92 23.18
N ILE A 626 5.31 13.55 24.30
CA ILE A 626 4.63 14.77 24.76
C ILE A 626 4.95 15.96 23.85
N ALA A 627 6.21 16.13 23.44
CA ALA A 627 6.59 17.19 22.49
C ALA A 627 5.83 17.07 21.16
N ARG A 628 5.68 15.84 20.62
CA ARG A 628 4.82 15.56 19.46
C ARG A 628 3.39 16.03 19.69
N LEU A 629 2.84 15.72 20.85
CA LEU A 629 1.48 16.11 21.22
C LEU A 629 1.33 17.64 21.25
N LEU A 630 2.29 18.35 21.84
CA LEU A 630 2.25 19.82 21.96
C LEU A 630 2.30 20.50 20.58
N LEU A 631 3.07 19.96 19.65
CA LEU A 631 3.13 20.46 18.27
C LEU A 631 1.78 20.40 17.56
N THR A 632 0.95 19.40 17.84
CA THR A 632 -0.37 19.24 17.18
C THR A 632 -1.45 20.15 17.75
N LYS A 633 -1.23 20.81 18.90
CA LYS A 633 -2.16 21.76 19.57
C LYS A 633 -3.61 21.21 19.65
N PRO A 634 -3.85 19.99 20.18
CA PRO A 634 -5.17 19.36 20.18
C PRO A 634 -6.13 20.04 21.16
N LYS A 635 -7.45 19.88 20.94
CA LYS A 635 -8.51 20.36 21.85
C LYS A 635 -8.73 19.43 23.06
N ILE A 636 -8.50 18.14 22.85
CA ILE A 636 -8.64 17.08 23.84
C ILE A 636 -7.31 16.34 23.94
N VAL A 637 -6.82 16.16 25.13
CA VAL A 637 -5.57 15.44 25.44
C VAL A 637 -5.88 14.26 26.33
N PHE A 638 -5.43 13.08 25.90
CA PHE A 638 -5.47 11.87 26.71
C PHE A 638 -4.03 11.38 27.00
N LEU A 639 -3.65 11.38 28.26
CA LEU A 639 -2.35 10.88 28.72
C LEU A 639 -2.54 9.54 29.44
N ASP A 640 -1.99 8.47 28.90
CA ASP A 640 -2.06 7.14 29.50
C ASP A 640 -0.79 6.82 30.27
N GLU A 641 -0.88 6.87 31.59
CA GLU A 641 0.24 6.63 32.54
C GLU A 641 1.54 7.40 32.18
N PRO A 642 1.46 8.73 31.98
CA PRO A 642 2.56 9.51 31.38
C PRO A 642 3.85 9.55 32.20
N SER A 643 3.83 9.17 33.47
CA SER A 643 5.00 9.10 34.34
C SER A 643 5.44 7.67 34.69
N GLY A 644 4.87 6.64 34.05
CA GLY A 644 5.04 5.23 34.42
C GLY A 644 6.51 4.77 34.51
N SER A 645 7.38 5.30 33.65
CA SER A 645 8.82 4.96 33.58
C SER A 645 9.75 6.04 34.13
N MET A 646 9.22 7.01 34.91
CA MET A 646 9.98 8.13 35.46
C MET A 646 10.25 7.97 36.96
N ASP A 647 11.37 8.54 37.42
CA ASP A 647 11.64 8.76 38.84
C ASP A 647 10.81 9.94 39.40
N LEU A 648 10.79 10.10 40.71
CA LEU A 648 10.02 11.14 41.38
C LEU A 648 10.43 12.57 41.00
N ALA A 649 11.70 12.80 40.67
CA ALA A 649 12.20 14.13 40.28
C ALA A 649 11.71 14.47 38.87
N SER A 650 11.88 13.56 37.92
CA SER A 650 11.39 13.69 36.55
C SER A 650 9.86 13.80 36.49
N GLU A 651 9.13 13.04 37.31
CA GLU A 651 7.67 13.12 37.42
C GLU A 651 7.21 14.51 37.90
N ARG A 652 7.82 15.06 38.95
CA ARG A 652 7.51 16.41 39.42
C ARG A 652 7.79 17.48 38.36
N GLN A 653 8.87 17.31 37.61
CA GLN A 653 9.21 18.19 36.50
C GLN A 653 8.14 18.09 35.40
N LEU A 654 7.75 16.90 35.00
CA LEU A 654 6.70 16.66 34.03
C LEU A 654 5.36 17.31 34.45
N ILE A 655 4.96 17.15 35.71
CA ILE A 655 3.74 17.77 36.26
C ILE A 655 3.77 19.29 36.09
N ARG A 656 4.92 19.93 36.42
CA ARG A 656 5.09 21.39 36.24
C ARG A 656 4.99 21.79 34.79
N GLN A 657 5.64 21.06 33.89
CA GLN A 657 5.64 21.30 32.46
C GLN A 657 4.22 21.17 31.86
N LEU A 658 3.51 20.11 32.20
CA LEU A 658 2.14 19.87 31.71
C LEU A 658 1.13 20.91 32.22
N LYS A 659 1.32 21.44 33.49
CA LYS A 659 0.49 22.53 34.03
C LYS A 659 0.61 23.82 33.19
N VAL A 660 1.77 24.09 32.66
CA VAL A 660 2.05 25.29 31.84
C VAL A 660 1.72 25.07 30.37
N ALA A 661 1.99 23.87 29.84
CA ALA A 661 1.84 23.54 28.42
C ALA A 661 0.38 23.49 27.95
N PHE A 662 -0.54 23.07 28.80
CA PHE A 662 -1.96 23.00 28.46
C PHE A 662 -2.73 24.14 29.12
N ASP A 663 -3.32 25.01 28.29
CA ASP A 663 -4.20 26.07 28.74
C ASP A 663 -5.54 25.51 29.28
N ARG A 664 -6.37 26.41 29.84
CA ARG A 664 -7.69 26.03 30.38
C ARG A 664 -8.74 25.75 29.29
N ASN A 665 -8.41 25.97 28.02
CA ASN A 665 -9.30 25.66 26.91
C ASN A 665 -9.11 24.22 26.42
N THR A 666 -7.97 23.58 26.78
CA THR A 666 -7.68 22.21 26.43
C THR A 666 -8.25 21.26 27.46
N THR A 667 -9.13 20.35 27.03
CA THR A 667 -9.65 19.26 27.89
C THR A 667 -8.52 18.26 28.15
N LEU A 668 -8.15 18.06 29.41
CA LEU A 668 -7.08 17.17 29.82
C LEU A 668 -7.61 15.95 30.54
N ILE A 669 -7.34 14.77 30.04
CA ILE A 669 -7.68 13.48 30.62
C ILE A 669 -6.41 12.73 30.96
N VAL A 670 -6.18 12.39 32.22
CA VAL A 670 -5.00 11.67 32.68
C VAL A 670 -5.41 10.34 33.28
N SER A 671 -5.02 9.25 32.62
CA SER A 671 -5.13 7.90 33.17
C SER A 671 -3.90 7.63 34.02
N THR A 672 -4.07 7.34 35.30
CA THR A 672 -2.93 7.10 36.19
C THR A 672 -3.32 6.25 37.40
N HIS A 673 -2.30 5.58 37.97
CA HIS A 673 -2.39 4.97 39.30
C HIS A 673 -1.52 5.71 40.34
N ARG A 674 -0.82 6.79 39.94
CA ARG A 674 0.06 7.59 40.79
C ARG A 674 -0.69 8.81 41.34
N TYR A 675 -0.71 8.94 42.65
CA TYR A 675 -1.39 10.07 43.33
C TYR A 675 -0.82 11.44 43.00
N SER A 676 0.50 11.54 42.76
CA SER A 676 1.18 12.77 42.35
C SER A 676 0.62 13.36 41.05
N MET A 677 0.25 12.53 40.08
CA MET A 677 -0.34 12.99 38.83
C MET A 677 -1.73 13.61 39.01
N LEU A 678 -2.41 13.32 40.12
CA LEU A 678 -3.72 13.93 40.43
C LEU A 678 -3.63 15.42 40.70
N GLU A 679 -2.42 16.00 40.86
CA GLU A 679 -2.24 17.45 40.88
C GLU A 679 -2.63 18.16 39.58
N LEU A 680 -2.72 17.43 38.45
CA LEU A 680 -3.11 17.96 37.15
C LEU A 680 -4.62 18.04 36.95
N VAL A 681 -5.43 17.43 37.83
CA VAL A 681 -6.86 17.20 37.60
C VAL A 681 -7.73 17.70 38.74
N ASP A 682 -8.95 18.08 38.40
CA ASP A 682 -9.94 18.64 39.35
C ASP A 682 -11.09 17.64 39.60
N ARG A 683 -11.36 16.69 38.67
CA ARG A 683 -12.40 15.68 38.74
C ARG A 683 -11.79 14.31 38.63
N LEU A 684 -12.31 13.32 39.34
CA LEU A 684 -11.89 11.92 39.25
C LEU A 684 -13.04 11.03 38.80
N ILE A 685 -12.70 10.12 37.89
CA ILE A 685 -13.56 9.02 37.44
C ILE A 685 -12.88 7.71 37.84
N VAL A 686 -13.57 6.87 38.59
CA VAL A 686 -13.08 5.56 39.00
C VAL A 686 -13.70 4.51 38.11
N ILE A 687 -12.85 3.72 37.43
CA ILE A 687 -13.32 2.63 36.58
C ILE A 687 -12.90 1.30 37.20
N GLU A 688 -13.86 0.43 37.44
CA GLU A 688 -13.65 -0.96 37.86
C GLU A 688 -14.42 -1.91 36.95
N GLN A 689 -13.76 -2.97 36.49
CA GLN A 689 -14.36 -4.00 35.62
C GLN A 689 -15.16 -3.38 34.44
N GLY A 690 -14.61 -2.34 33.85
CA GLY A 690 -15.23 -1.67 32.68
C GLY A 690 -16.42 -0.77 33.00
N ARG A 691 -16.74 -0.51 34.25
CA ARG A 691 -17.86 0.36 34.69
C ARG A 691 -17.37 1.55 35.51
N VAL A 692 -18.09 2.66 35.43
CA VAL A 692 -17.86 3.81 36.31
C VAL A 692 -18.47 3.51 37.66
N VAL A 693 -17.63 3.49 38.71
CA VAL A 693 -18.06 3.24 40.10
C VAL A 693 -18.12 4.54 40.92
N ALA A 694 -17.35 5.54 40.54
CA ALA A 694 -17.44 6.86 41.15
C ALA A 694 -17.07 7.95 40.13
N ASP A 695 -17.70 9.10 40.20
CA ASP A 695 -17.48 10.26 39.37
C ASP A 695 -17.81 11.53 40.14
N GLY A 696 -16.86 12.44 40.30
CA GLY A 696 -17.06 13.66 41.06
C GLY A 696 -15.80 14.47 41.29
N ALA A 697 -15.91 15.51 42.11
CA ALA A 697 -14.78 16.35 42.52
C ALA A 697 -13.67 15.49 43.17
N LYS A 698 -12.40 15.77 42.81
CA LYS A 698 -11.24 14.99 43.25
C LYS A 698 -11.23 14.66 44.73
N GLU A 699 -11.46 15.67 45.58
CA GLU A 699 -11.43 15.54 47.06
C GLU A 699 -12.51 14.59 47.56
N GLN A 700 -13.71 14.69 47.00
CA GLN A 700 -14.86 13.85 47.40
C GLN A 700 -14.62 12.38 47.04
N VAL A 701 -14.12 12.12 45.84
CA VAL A 701 -13.84 10.74 45.37
C VAL A 701 -12.70 10.13 46.18
N ILE A 702 -11.63 10.88 46.49
CA ILE A 702 -10.53 10.38 47.31
C ILE A 702 -11.02 10.02 48.72
N GLN A 703 -11.84 10.88 49.34
CA GLN A 703 -12.41 10.58 50.67
C GLN A 703 -13.32 9.35 50.66
N ALA A 704 -14.13 9.19 49.60
CA ALA A 704 -14.99 8.01 49.44
C ALA A 704 -14.17 6.73 49.31
N LEU A 705 -13.09 6.76 48.54
CA LEU A 705 -12.18 5.60 48.35
C LEU A 705 -11.43 5.25 49.64
N GLN A 706 -11.01 6.25 50.43
CA GLN A 706 -10.36 6.01 51.72
C GLN A 706 -11.32 5.36 52.73
N LYS A 707 -12.60 5.79 52.76
CA LYS A 707 -13.63 5.17 53.59
C LYS A 707 -14.02 3.76 53.18
N ALA A 708 -13.96 3.45 51.88
CA ALA A 708 -14.25 2.11 51.37
C ALA A 708 -13.11 1.11 51.60
N ASN A 709 -11.89 1.58 51.83
CA ASN A 709 -10.70 0.75 52.11
C ASN A 709 -10.34 0.68 53.62
N ALA A 710 -11.00 1.45 54.46
CA ALA A 710 -10.93 1.39 55.92
C ALA A 710 -12.04 0.49 56.49
#